data_70af665613c67f1a338bb0861fc3982e
#
_entry.id   70af665613c67f1a338bb0861fc3982e
#
_cell.length_a   1.000
_cell.length_b   1.000
_cell.length_c   1.000
_cell.angle_alpha   90.00
_cell.angle_beta   90.00
_cell.angle_gamma   90.00
#
_symmetry.space_group_name_H-M   'P 1'
#
loop_
_entity.id
_entity.type
_entity.pdbx_description
1 polymer ?
#
loop_
_entity_poly.entity_id
_entity_poly.type
_entity_poly.pdbx_seq_one_letter_code
_entity_poly.pdbx_strand_id
1 'polypeptide(L)'
;MNNEKTIESKENILGFEKIGKLIRKFAIPAIIAMLVNSLYNIVDQIFIGWGVGYLGNGATNIVFPLTMIALAFSLMFGDGASAFLSLKLGEKNKDEAAKGIGAGILLSVVVSLVYTFVVLIFLPQLLNFFGCTDQLRDYATSYGRISAIGFPFMMLGVTLNSMIRADGSPKYSMTTMLLGAVLNTCLDPIFIFIFKMGVDGAAIATVAAQILTFLLNVIYLKKFKSIKISVGIFRCKFAILKKVSILGISSFITQMAIVFVMATENNMLGKYGAESEFGANIPITVLGIVMKIGQILNSIIIGLAAGSQPIIGYNYGAKNYVRVKKTLKIVLITSVMISTIAFILFQCIPDKLIMIFGSQSDPKYVEFAIIAFRIYLMLCIVNGVQIPAGIFFQAIGKSAKSAIVSLSRQILILIPSMIILGHFFGIHGLLYSGPLADGVAFLIALTFLIIEFKKLNDNKGVVESFNEEDSHEDNDRVDGKNIIITIAREYGSGGRYISKLVAEKLGIKLYDKEFITKIAEETGLSNEYIENNEQKRSGASILDGYYSTLSNNDELFIKESEMIKDIATKESFVIIGRCANFILKEKAIKVFIYNSEEDKINRVVKYYNISKNDAKKEIDKINKLRENHYKYYTESNWKDANNYDIMINSDVIGIERAAELICNLIKNK
;
A
#
# COMPACT_ATOMS: atom_id res chain seq x y z
N MET A 1 12.24 -19.60 -34.73
CA MET A 1 12.81 -20.00 -33.43
C MET A 1 13.86 -18.96 -33.07
N ASN A 2 13.53 -17.96 -32.27
CA ASN A 2 14.44 -17.07 -31.53
C ASN A 2 13.70 -15.77 -31.14
N ASN A 3 12.72 -15.87 -30.23
CA ASN A 3 12.08 -14.70 -29.59
C ASN A 3 11.53 -15.02 -28.18
N GLU A 4 12.11 -15.99 -27.47
CA GLU A 4 11.61 -16.38 -26.13
C GLU A 4 12.60 -16.12 -24.97
N LYS A 5 13.70 -15.39 -25.19
CA LYS A 5 14.75 -15.23 -24.15
C LYS A 5 15.00 -13.82 -23.65
N THR A 6 14.03 -12.92 -23.62
CA THR A 6 14.26 -11.58 -23.01
C THR A 6 13.07 -11.08 -22.24
N ILE A 7 12.67 -11.83 -21.19
CA ILE A 7 11.84 -11.31 -20.09
C ILE A 7 12.46 -11.80 -18.79
N GLU A 8 13.70 -11.39 -18.51
CA GLU A 8 14.27 -11.48 -17.18
C GLU A 8 13.83 -10.29 -16.34
N SER A 9 13.12 -10.61 -15.30
CA SER A 9 12.88 -9.93 -14.02
C SER A 9 13.22 -8.44 -13.93
N LYS A 10 12.30 -7.56 -14.36
CA LYS A 10 12.21 -6.24 -13.72
C LYS A 10 11.93 -6.50 -12.24
N GLU A 11 12.92 -6.32 -11.38
CA GLU A 11 12.70 -6.39 -9.93
C GLU A 11 11.61 -5.38 -9.55
N ASN A 12 10.59 -5.87 -8.82
CA ASN A 12 9.41 -5.07 -8.50
C ASN A 12 9.80 -3.93 -7.54
N ILE A 13 9.44 -2.69 -7.87
CA ILE A 13 9.70 -1.48 -7.07
C ILE A 13 9.39 -1.65 -5.56
N LEU A 14 8.51 -2.60 -5.22
CA LEU A 14 8.13 -2.92 -3.84
C LEU A 14 9.32 -3.41 -3.00
N GLY A 15 10.35 -4.00 -3.63
CA GLY A 15 11.55 -4.50 -2.97
C GLY A 15 12.62 -3.45 -2.67
N PHE A 16 12.68 -2.35 -3.46
CA PHE A 16 13.85 -1.45 -3.44
C PHE A 16 13.52 -0.02 -3.06
N GLU A 17 12.36 0.52 -3.47
CA GLU A 17 12.05 1.92 -3.25
C GLU A 17 11.89 2.24 -1.75
N LYS A 18 12.20 3.50 -1.36
CA LYS A 18 12.05 3.97 0.03
C LYS A 18 10.64 3.70 0.55
N ILE A 19 10.54 3.04 1.71
CA ILE A 19 9.26 2.61 2.28
C ILE A 19 8.28 3.77 2.46
N GLY A 20 8.75 4.93 2.96
CA GLY A 20 7.88 6.11 3.12
C GLY A 20 7.34 6.65 1.79
N LYS A 21 8.09 6.53 0.68
CA LYS A 21 7.63 6.91 -0.66
C LYS A 21 6.64 5.88 -1.21
N LEU A 22 6.89 4.58 -0.98
CA LEU A 22 5.97 3.51 -1.34
C LEU A 22 4.64 3.65 -0.61
N ILE A 23 4.67 3.84 0.72
CA ILE A 23 3.44 4.03 1.50
C ILE A 23 2.65 5.21 0.96
N ARG A 24 3.26 6.37 0.73
CA ARG A 24 2.55 7.53 0.13
C ARG A 24 1.98 7.22 -1.25
N LYS A 25 2.73 6.52 -2.10
CA LYS A 25 2.31 6.15 -3.47
C LYS A 25 1.11 5.20 -3.49
N PHE A 26 1.02 4.29 -2.53
CA PHE A 26 -0.02 3.27 -2.46
C PHE A 26 -1.15 3.63 -1.49
N ALA A 27 -0.83 4.18 -0.31
CA ALA A 27 -1.83 4.44 0.72
C ALA A 27 -2.68 5.69 0.44
N ILE A 28 -2.09 6.80 -0.05
CA ILE A 28 -2.88 8.01 -0.33
C ILE A 28 -4.02 7.73 -1.33
N PRO A 29 -3.76 7.09 -2.51
CA PRO A 29 -4.84 6.72 -3.40
C PRO A 29 -5.87 5.76 -2.78
N ALA A 30 -5.42 4.81 -1.95
CA ALA A 30 -6.33 3.88 -1.29
C ALA A 30 -7.21 4.58 -0.24
N ILE A 31 -6.65 5.51 0.54
CA ILE A 31 -7.40 6.33 1.50
C ILE A 31 -8.46 7.16 0.78
N ILE A 32 -8.08 7.86 -0.30
CA ILE A 32 -9.03 8.67 -1.08
C ILE A 32 -10.15 7.78 -1.64
N ALA A 33 -9.82 6.62 -2.19
CA ALA A 33 -10.81 5.68 -2.71
C ALA A 33 -11.81 5.21 -1.62
N MET A 34 -11.31 4.88 -0.43
CA MET A 34 -12.16 4.43 0.68
C MET A 34 -13.03 5.56 1.25
N LEU A 35 -12.47 6.77 1.36
CA LEU A 35 -13.23 7.96 1.79
C LEU A 35 -14.35 8.28 0.81
N VAL A 36 -14.05 8.31 -0.49
CA VAL A 36 -15.04 8.59 -1.51
C VAL A 36 -16.15 7.53 -1.50
N ASN A 37 -15.79 6.26 -1.34
CA ASN A 37 -16.76 5.18 -1.22
C ASN A 37 -17.69 5.35 -0.01
N SER A 38 -17.17 5.84 1.12
CA SER A 38 -18.01 6.11 2.30
C SER A 38 -18.90 7.34 2.11
N LEU A 39 -18.38 8.39 1.47
CA LEU A 39 -19.11 9.63 1.28
C LEU A 39 -20.23 9.50 0.23
N TYR A 40 -19.98 8.82 -0.90
CA TYR A 40 -21.02 8.70 -1.92
C TYR A 40 -22.24 7.92 -1.42
N ASN A 41 -22.05 6.91 -0.57
CA ASN A 41 -23.17 6.17 0.03
C ASN A 41 -24.07 7.08 0.90
N ILE A 42 -23.47 8.09 1.55
CA ILE A 42 -24.23 9.08 2.33
C ILE A 42 -25.01 10.01 1.39
N VAL A 43 -24.37 10.46 0.31
CA VAL A 43 -24.98 11.36 -0.69
C VAL A 43 -26.17 10.68 -1.40
N ASP A 44 -26.00 9.42 -1.80
CA ASP A 44 -27.07 8.62 -2.43
C ASP A 44 -28.30 8.54 -1.50
N GLN A 45 -28.10 8.22 -0.20
CA GLN A 45 -29.21 8.22 0.77
C GLN A 45 -29.89 9.59 0.95
N ILE A 46 -29.13 10.68 0.83
CA ILE A 46 -29.70 12.04 0.91
C ILE A 46 -30.63 12.27 -0.30
N PHE A 47 -30.20 11.95 -1.51
CA PHE A 47 -31.01 12.12 -2.73
C PHE A 47 -32.26 11.24 -2.71
N ILE A 48 -32.17 9.99 -2.26
CA ILE A 48 -33.33 9.13 -2.07
C ILE A 48 -34.30 9.72 -1.02
N GLY A 49 -33.78 10.22 0.11
CA GLY A 49 -34.57 10.85 1.15
C GLY A 49 -35.32 12.09 0.64
N TRP A 50 -34.69 12.91 -0.19
CA TRP A 50 -35.32 14.11 -0.77
C TRP A 50 -36.33 13.79 -1.89
N GLY A 51 -36.08 12.74 -2.69
CA GLY A 51 -36.90 12.41 -3.86
C GLY A 51 -38.04 11.46 -3.59
N VAL A 52 -37.87 10.54 -2.64
CA VAL A 52 -38.84 9.46 -2.34
C VAL A 52 -39.34 9.52 -0.90
N GLY A 53 -38.60 10.19 -0.03
CA GLY A 53 -38.93 10.29 1.38
C GLY A 53 -38.43 9.11 2.22
N TYR A 54 -38.98 8.96 3.41
CA TYR A 54 -38.54 7.95 4.40
C TYR A 54 -38.77 6.50 3.94
N LEU A 55 -39.79 6.25 3.11
CA LEU A 55 -40.07 4.91 2.56
C LEU A 55 -38.96 4.46 1.61
N GLY A 56 -38.42 5.37 0.78
CA GLY A 56 -37.29 5.09 -0.08
C GLY A 56 -36.05 4.69 0.71
N ASN A 57 -35.69 5.46 1.73
CA ASN A 57 -34.57 5.14 2.62
C ASN A 57 -34.81 3.84 3.39
N GLY A 58 -36.05 3.57 3.83
CA GLY A 58 -36.42 2.30 4.45
C GLY A 58 -36.17 1.10 3.51
N ALA A 59 -36.59 1.21 2.27
CA ALA A 59 -36.40 0.17 1.25
C ALA A 59 -34.91 -0.13 0.99
N THR A 60 -34.08 0.91 0.82
CA THR A 60 -32.63 0.72 0.63
C THR A 60 -31.97 0.07 1.85
N ASN A 61 -32.37 0.40 3.04
CA ASN A 61 -31.86 -0.22 4.27
C ASN A 61 -32.20 -1.70 4.38
N ILE A 62 -33.38 -2.13 3.92
CA ILE A 62 -33.79 -3.55 3.88
C ILE A 62 -32.95 -4.35 2.85
N VAL A 63 -32.57 -3.73 1.72
CA VAL A 63 -31.76 -4.38 0.69
C VAL A 63 -30.25 -4.33 1.03
N PHE A 64 -29.82 -3.40 1.88
CA PHE A 64 -28.41 -3.20 2.22
C PHE A 64 -27.66 -4.46 2.67
N PRO A 65 -28.21 -5.36 3.52
CA PRO A 65 -27.54 -6.61 3.89
C PRO A 65 -27.20 -7.50 2.68
N LEU A 66 -28.02 -7.53 1.64
CA LEU A 66 -27.74 -8.28 0.41
C LEU A 66 -26.49 -7.70 -0.31
N THR A 67 -26.40 -6.37 -0.36
CA THR A 67 -25.22 -5.69 -0.92
C THR A 67 -23.96 -5.97 -0.10
N MET A 68 -24.08 -6.03 1.24
CA MET A 68 -22.94 -6.33 2.14
C MET A 68 -22.45 -7.78 1.97
N ILE A 69 -23.34 -8.74 1.76
CA ILE A 69 -22.96 -10.13 1.44
C ILE A 69 -22.21 -10.21 0.11
N ALA A 70 -22.71 -9.53 -0.93
CA ALA A 70 -22.02 -9.44 -2.22
C ALA A 70 -20.63 -8.81 -2.08
N LEU A 71 -20.49 -7.74 -1.28
CA LEU A 71 -19.22 -7.11 -0.96
C LEU A 71 -18.28 -8.06 -0.20
N ALA A 72 -18.80 -8.85 0.73
CA ALA A 72 -18.02 -9.83 1.48
C ALA A 72 -17.32 -10.84 0.55
N PHE A 73 -18.07 -11.42 -0.41
CA PHE A 73 -17.48 -12.29 -1.43
C PHE A 73 -16.47 -11.57 -2.34
N SER A 74 -16.76 -10.33 -2.71
CA SER A 74 -15.86 -9.52 -3.55
C SER A 74 -14.50 -9.32 -2.90
N LEU A 75 -14.50 -8.96 -1.62
CA LEU A 75 -13.29 -8.75 -0.82
C LEU A 75 -12.58 -10.07 -0.54
N MET A 76 -13.32 -11.17 -0.31
CA MET A 76 -12.72 -12.50 -0.16
C MET A 76 -11.84 -12.85 -1.36
N PHE A 77 -12.35 -12.70 -2.55
CA PHE A 77 -11.62 -13.07 -3.77
C PHE A 77 -10.61 -11.99 -4.19
N GLY A 78 -10.95 -10.71 -4.02
CA GLY A 78 -10.10 -9.59 -4.37
C GLY A 78 -8.84 -9.47 -3.48
N ASP A 79 -9.04 -9.42 -2.17
CA ASP A 79 -7.94 -9.30 -1.21
C ASP A 79 -7.13 -10.59 -1.12
N GLY A 80 -7.82 -11.76 -1.24
CA GLY A 80 -7.15 -13.05 -1.26
C GLY A 80 -6.21 -13.21 -2.47
N ALA A 81 -6.69 -12.85 -3.68
CA ALA A 81 -5.86 -12.88 -4.88
C ALA A 81 -4.74 -11.83 -4.84
N SER A 82 -5.00 -10.65 -4.28
CA SER A 82 -4.00 -9.59 -4.09
C SER A 82 -2.87 -10.00 -3.15
N ALA A 83 -3.23 -10.64 -2.03
CA ALA A 83 -2.24 -11.17 -1.09
C ALA A 83 -1.42 -12.30 -1.73
N PHE A 84 -2.09 -13.23 -2.44
CA PHE A 84 -1.44 -14.32 -3.15
C PHE A 84 -0.50 -13.82 -4.25
N LEU A 85 -0.93 -12.85 -5.07
CA LEU A 85 -0.12 -12.18 -6.09
C LEU A 85 1.15 -11.60 -5.45
N SER A 86 0.99 -10.80 -4.40
CA SER A 86 2.10 -10.08 -3.76
C SER A 86 3.13 -11.04 -3.17
N LEU A 87 2.67 -12.10 -2.48
CA LEU A 87 3.53 -13.15 -1.92
C LEU A 87 4.30 -13.88 -3.03
N LYS A 88 3.62 -14.32 -4.10
CA LYS A 88 4.23 -15.08 -5.19
C LYS A 88 5.18 -14.25 -6.05
N LEU A 89 4.91 -12.95 -6.21
CA LEU A 89 5.85 -12.03 -6.83
C LEU A 89 7.13 -11.85 -5.97
N GLY A 90 6.98 -11.82 -4.64
CA GLY A 90 8.13 -11.80 -3.72
C GLY A 90 8.98 -13.07 -3.81
N GLU A 91 8.33 -14.24 -3.97
CA GLU A 91 8.97 -15.54 -4.21
C GLU A 91 9.54 -15.68 -5.65
N LYS A 92 9.44 -14.63 -6.49
CA LYS A 92 9.83 -14.63 -7.92
C LYS A 92 9.07 -15.65 -8.79
N ASN A 93 7.95 -16.19 -8.33
CA ASN A 93 7.12 -17.17 -9.04
C ASN A 93 5.96 -16.48 -9.79
N LYS A 94 6.25 -15.91 -10.95
CA LYS A 94 5.28 -15.16 -11.78
C LYS A 94 4.14 -16.03 -12.31
N ASP A 95 4.39 -17.30 -12.60
CA ASP A 95 3.38 -18.22 -13.17
C ASP A 95 2.30 -18.56 -12.13
N GLU A 96 2.69 -18.87 -10.89
CA GLU A 96 1.72 -19.06 -9.81
C GLU A 96 1.00 -17.76 -9.47
N ALA A 97 1.70 -16.63 -9.46
CA ALA A 97 1.11 -15.32 -9.25
C ALA A 97 -0.01 -15.01 -10.27
N ALA A 98 0.24 -15.31 -11.57
CA ALA A 98 -0.75 -15.15 -12.64
C ALA A 98 -1.96 -16.06 -12.46
N LYS A 99 -1.74 -17.33 -12.10
CA LYS A 99 -2.83 -18.27 -11.80
C LYS A 99 -3.65 -17.84 -10.58
N GLY A 100 -3.05 -17.18 -9.59
CA GLY A 100 -3.76 -16.61 -8.45
C GLY A 100 -4.77 -15.51 -8.86
N ILE A 101 -4.37 -14.63 -9.78
CA ILE A 101 -5.27 -13.62 -10.36
C ILE A 101 -6.40 -14.28 -11.14
N GLY A 102 -6.07 -15.26 -12.01
CA GLY A 102 -7.08 -16.03 -12.75
C GLY A 102 -8.09 -16.74 -11.83
N ALA A 103 -7.60 -17.31 -10.73
CA ALA A 103 -8.44 -17.96 -9.71
C ALA A 103 -9.41 -16.98 -9.04
N GLY A 104 -8.94 -15.79 -8.63
CA GLY A 104 -9.78 -14.77 -8.02
C GLY A 104 -10.85 -14.26 -8.97
N ILE A 105 -10.51 -14.03 -10.24
CA ILE A 105 -11.49 -13.62 -11.26
C ILE A 105 -12.53 -14.73 -11.49
N LEU A 106 -12.10 -15.98 -11.68
CA LEU A 106 -12.98 -17.13 -11.91
C LEU A 106 -13.97 -17.32 -10.75
N LEU A 107 -13.46 -17.31 -9.51
CA LEU A 107 -14.30 -17.42 -8.30
C LEU A 107 -15.30 -16.26 -8.22
N SER A 108 -14.86 -15.04 -8.49
CA SER A 108 -15.74 -13.87 -8.45
C SER A 108 -16.84 -13.95 -9.53
N VAL A 109 -16.53 -14.40 -10.76
CA VAL A 109 -17.53 -14.61 -11.82
C VAL A 109 -18.54 -15.67 -11.40
N VAL A 110 -18.09 -16.86 -11.02
CA VAL A 110 -18.99 -17.97 -10.68
C VAL A 110 -19.88 -17.62 -9.49
N VAL A 111 -19.26 -17.12 -8.40
CA VAL A 111 -20.02 -16.81 -7.18
C VAL A 111 -20.97 -15.62 -7.40
N SER A 112 -20.58 -14.61 -8.17
CA SER A 112 -21.47 -13.47 -8.44
C SER A 112 -22.70 -13.87 -9.24
N LEU A 113 -22.54 -14.73 -10.25
CA LEU A 113 -23.68 -15.23 -11.03
C LEU A 113 -24.61 -16.11 -10.18
N VAL A 114 -24.03 -17.03 -9.38
CA VAL A 114 -24.81 -17.88 -8.46
C VAL A 114 -25.53 -17.02 -7.42
N TYR A 115 -24.84 -16.04 -6.83
CA TYR A 115 -25.42 -15.15 -5.84
C TYR A 115 -26.57 -14.31 -6.41
N THR A 116 -26.38 -13.73 -7.60
CA THR A 116 -27.43 -12.98 -8.30
C THR A 116 -28.66 -13.86 -8.56
N PHE A 117 -28.45 -15.08 -9.05
CA PHE A 117 -29.53 -16.02 -9.32
C PHE A 117 -30.31 -16.39 -8.04
N VAL A 118 -29.59 -16.69 -6.95
CA VAL A 118 -30.20 -16.98 -5.64
C VAL A 118 -30.99 -15.77 -5.13
N VAL A 119 -30.42 -14.57 -5.19
CA VAL A 119 -31.14 -13.37 -4.73
C VAL A 119 -32.38 -13.11 -5.56
N LEU A 120 -32.32 -13.20 -6.90
CA LEU A 120 -33.50 -12.97 -7.76
C LEU A 120 -34.64 -13.95 -7.50
N ILE A 121 -34.34 -15.23 -7.25
CA ILE A 121 -35.36 -16.27 -6.98
C ILE A 121 -35.95 -16.09 -5.60
N PHE A 122 -35.12 -15.88 -4.58
CA PHE A 122 -35.54 -15.84 -3.18
C PHE A 122 -35.73 -14.41 -2.64
N LEU A 123 -35.79 -13.39 -3.51
CA LEU A 123 -35.86 -11.99 -3.08
C LEU A 123 -37.01 -11.72 -2.10
N PRO A 124 -38.26 -12.15 -2.32
CA PRO A 124 -39.35 -11.92 -1.39
C PRO A 124 -39.08 -12.53 0.01
N GLN A 125 -38.53 -13.75 0.03
CA GLN A 125 -38.19 -14.44 1.28
C GLN A 125 -37.04 -13.74 2.03
N LEU A 126 -36.02 -13.30 1.30
CA LEU A 126 -34.89 -12.58 1.85
C LEU A 126 -35.31 -11.21 2.41
N LEU A 127 -36.16 -10.47 1.71
CA LEU A 127 -36.68 -9.19 2.21
C LEU A 127 -37.52 -9.40 3.49
N ASN A 128 -38.37 -10.44 3.55
CA ASN A 128 -39.09 -10.78 4.77
C ASN A 128 -38.14 -11.15 5.92
N PHE A 129 -37.07 -11.91 5.63
CA PHE A 129 -36.06 -12.27 6.63
C PHE A 129 -35.35 -11.03 7.22
N PHE A 130 -35.11 -10.00 6.37
CA PHE A 130 -34.53 -8.73 6.81
C PHE A 130 -35.54 -7.73 7.37
N GLY A 131 -36.80 -8.13 7.62
CA GLY A 131 -37.80 -7.34 8.31
C GLY A 131 -38.55 -6.35 7.41
N CYS A 132 -38.75 -6.67 6.13
CA CYS A 132 -39.54 -5.86 5.22
C CYS A 132 -41.01 -5.81 5.65
N THR A 133 -41.54 -4.61 5.85
CA THR A 133 -42.97 -4.39 6.10
C THR A 133 -43.73 -4.30 4.79
N ASP A 134 -45.09 -4.47 4.84
CA ASP A 134 -45.92 -4.40 3.64
C ASP A 134 -45.83 -3.03 2.94
N GLN A 135 -45.63 -1.93 3.69
CA GLN A 135 -45.50 -0.59 3.15
C GLN A 135 -44.18 -0.38 2.36
N LEU A 136 -43.13 -1.12 2.70
CA LEU A 136 -41.81 -1.03 2.06
C LEU A 136 -41.63 -2.05 0.94
N ARG A 137 -42.51 -3.06 0.86
CA ARG A 137 -42.37 -4.25 0.00
C ARG A 137 -42.17 -3.91 -1.46
N ASP A 138 -42.99 -3.05 -2.02
CA ASP A 138 -42.92 -2.70 -3.45
C ASP A 138 -41.62 -1.96 -3.76
N TYR A 139 -41.26 -0.97 -2.97
CA TYR A 139 -40.02 -0.21 -3.11
C TYR A 139 -38.79 -1.11 -2.93
N ALA A 140 -38.77 -1.96 -1.90
CA ALA A 140 -37.64 -2.86 -1.62
C ALA A 140 -37.50 -3.95 -2.68
N THR A 141 -38.63 -4.46 -3.23
CA THR A 141 -38.61 -5.48 -4.29
C THR A 141 -38.07 -4.91 -5.60
N SER A 142 -38.54 -3.72 -6.00
CA SER A 142 -38.07 -3.04 -7.22
C SER A 142 -36.59 -2.68 -7.12
N TYR A 143 -36.19 -1.98 -6.04
CA TYR A 143 -34.80 -1.64 -5.77
C TYR A 143 -33.89 -2.87 -5.70
N GLY A 144 -34.33 -3.92 -5.01
CA GLY A 144 -33.61 -5.16 -4.82
C GLY A 144 -33.37 -5.94 -6.11
N ARG A 145 -34.38 -5.99 -7.01
CA ARG A 145 -34.25 -6.65 -8.34
C ARG A 145 -33.21 -5.94 -9.20
N ILE A 146 -33.28 -4.60 -9.30
CA ILE A 146 -32.33 -3.80 -10.08
C ILE A 146 -30.92 -3.94 -9.50
N SER A 147 -30.77 -3.83 -8.19
CA SER A 147 -29.48 -4.00 -7.50
C SER A 147 -28.89 -5.40 -7.70
N ALA A 148 -29.73 -6.46 -7.68
CA ALA A 148 -29.28 -7.83 -7.91
C ALA A 148 -28.66 -8.03 -9.31
N ILE A 149 -29.21 -7.40 -10.35
CA ILE A 149 -28.62 -7.40 -11.69
C ILE A 149 -27.24 -6.71 -11.70
N GLY A 150 -27.05 -5.71 -10.81
CA GLY A 150 -25.77 -5.01 -10.64
C GLY A 150 -24.69 -5.82 -9.89
N PHE A 151 -25.06 -6.83 -9.09
CA PHE A 151 -24.08 -7.56 -8.25
C PHE A 151 -22.91 -8.19 -9.00
N PRO A 152 -23.05 -8.81 -10.20
CA PRO A 152 -21.90 -9.32 -10.93
C PRO A 152 -20.89 -8.23 -11.27
N PHE A 153 -21.34 -7.06 -11.69
CA PHE A 153 -20.48 -5.92 -12.03
C PHE A 153 -19.82 -5.34 -10.79
N MET A 154 -20.56 -5.19 -9.68
CA MET A 154 -20.04 -4.74 -8.41
C MET A 154 -18.96 -5.70 -7.89
N MET A 155 -19.28 -7.00 -7.84
CA MET A 155 -18.37 -8.01 -7.29
C MET A 155 -17.08 -8.11 -8.08
N LEU A 156 -17.15 -8.15 -9.40
CA LEU A 156 -15.97 -8.15 -10.26
C LEU A 156 -15.23 -6.83 -10.21
N GLY A 157 -15.94 -5.71 -10.18
CA GLY A 157 -15.36 -4.37 -10.06
C GLY A 157 -14.49 -4.23 -8.81
N VAL A 158 -15.00 -4.63 -7.64
CA VAL A 158 -14.27 -4.59 -6.35
C VAL A 158 -13.12 -5.58 -6.36
N THR A 159 -13.33 -6.81 -6.82
CA THR A 159 -12.29 -7.84 -6.91
C THR A 159 -11.12 -7.38 -7.78
N LEU A 160 -11.38 -6.87 -8.98
CA LEU A 160 -10.36 -6.37 -9.90
C LEU A 160 -9.65 -5.13 -9.32
N ASN A 161 -10.38 -4.25 -8.64
CA ASN A 161 -9.81 -3.05 -8.02
C ASN A 161 -8.73 -3.38 -6.98
N SER A 162 -8.95 -4.39 -6.13
CA SER A 162 -7.95 -4.90 -5.19
C SER A 162 -6.71 -5.46 -5.92
N MET A 163 -6.92 -6.22 -7.01
CA MET A 163 -5.83 -6.78 -7.82
C MET A 163 -5.01 -5.69 -8.53
N ILE A 164 -5.66 -4.66 -9.09
CA ILE A 164 -5.00 -3.52 -9.75
C ILE A 164 -4.10 -2.77 -8.76
N ARG A 165 -4.56 -2.60 -7.53
CA ARG A 165 -3.77 -1.99 -6.47
C ARG A 165 -2.52 -2.81 -6.16
N ALA A 166 -2.66 -4.14 -6.06
CA ALA A 166 -1.56 -5.06 -5.82
C ALA A 166 -0.57 -5.16 -7.00
N ASP A 167 -1.03 -4.95 -8.24
CA ASP A 167 -0.20 -4.86 -9.45
C ASP A 167 0.66 -3.58 -9.54
N GLY A 168 0.61 -2.73 -8.52
CA GLY A 168 1.42 -1.51 -8.47
C GLY A 168 0.77 -0.29 -9.13
N SER A 169 -0.54 -0.31 -9.38
CA SER A 169 -1.28 0.82 -9.97
C SER A 169 -2.40 1.39 -9.06
N PRO A 170 -2.09 1.79 -7.82
CA PRO A 170 -3.09 2.29 -6.87
C PRO A 170 -3.78 3.57 -7.35
N LYS A 171 -3.11 4.41 -8.14
CA LYS A 171 -3.73 5.60 -8.74
C LYS A 171 -4.83 5.23 -9.73
N TYR A 172 -4.62 4.21 -10.56
CA TYR A 172 -5.65 3.74 -11.49
C TYR A 172 -6.85 3.19 -10.73
N SER A 173 -6.61 2.34 -9.72
CA SER A 173 -7.63 1.82 -8.81
C SER A 173 -8.47 2.95 -8.17
N MET A 174 -7.83 4.00 -7.66
CA MET A 174 -8.51 5.18 -7.12
C MET A 174 -9.35 5.89 -8.20
N THR A 175 -8.78 6.12 -9.39
CA THR A 175 -9.47 6.86 -10.46
C THR A 175 -10.73 6.14 -10.92
N THR A 176 -10.71 4.80 -11.05
CA THR A 176 -11.91 4.04 -11.44
C THR A 176 -13.01 4.11 -10.40
N MET A 177 -12.67 4.09 -9.11
CA MET A 177 -13.64 4.28 -8.02
C MET A 177 -14.21 5.70 -7.99
N LEU A 178 -13.35 6.72 -8.16
CA LEU A 178 -13.78 8.13 -8.25
C LEU A 178 -14.75 8.36 -9.41
N LEU A 179 -14.43 7.85 -10.61
CA LEU A 179 -15.29 7.99 -11.78
C LEU A 179 -16.65 7.32 -11.57
N GLY A 180 -16.67 6.13 -10.93
CA GLY A 180 -17.91 5.49 -10.54
C GLY A 180 -18.74 6.32 -9.57
N ALA A 181 -18.12 6.82 -8.50
CA ALA A 181 -18.80 7.65 -7.50
C ALA A 181 -19.34 8.97 -8.09
N VAL A 182 -18.54 9.65 -8.93
CA VAL A 182 -18.98 10.85 -9.63
C VAL A 182 -20.15 10.58 -10.57
N LEU A 183 -20.08 9.50 -11.35
CA LEU A 183 -21.16 9.11 -12.24
C LEU A 183 -22.44 8.83 -11.46
N ASN A 184 -22.38 8.05 -10.38
CA ASN A 184 -23.53 7.80 -9.51
C ASN A 184 -24.14 9.11 -8.99
N THR A 185 -23.31 9.96 -8.33
CA THR A 185 -23.75 11.26 -7.78
C THR A 185 -24.39 12.18 -8.85
N CYS A 186 -23.93 12.11 -10.11
CA CYS A 186 -24.52 12.89 -11.20
C CYS A 186 -25.84 12.26 -11.73
N LEU A 187 -25.92 10.92 -11.78
CA LEU A 187 -27.09 10.22 -12.32
C LEU A 187 -28.25 10.18 -11.31
N ASP A 188 -27.98 10.11 -10.01
CA ASP A 188 -29.01 10.07 -8.97
C ASP A 188 -30.02 11.21 -9.10
N PRO A 189 -29.63 12.50 -9.11
CA PRO A 189 -30.59 13.58 -9.27
C PRO A 189 -31.31 13.57 -10.62
N ILE A 190 -30.65 13.10 -11.68
CA ILE A 190 -31.26 13.00 -13.01
C ILE A 190 -32.40 11.95 -13.01
N PHE A 191 -32.13 10.76 -12.51
CA PHE A 191 -33.11 9.68 -12.51
C PHE A 191 -34.21 9.88 -11.44
N ILE A 192 -33.84 10.40 -10.25
CA ILE A 192 -34.78 10.59 -9.15
C ILE A 192 -35.69 11.79 -9.41
N PHE A 193 -35.13 12.97 -9.76
CA PHE A 193 -35.91 14.22 -9.82
C PHE A 193 -36.39 14.57 -11.23
N ILE A 194 -35.52 14.41 -12.27
CA ILE A 194 -35.89 14.77 -13.64
C ILE A 194 -36.77 13.68 -14.27
N PHE A 195 -36.33 12.42 -14.22
CA PHE A 195 -37.12 11.30 -14.78
C PHE A 195 -38.18 10.77 -13.81
N LYS A 196 -38.18 11.23 -12.56
CA LYS A 196 -39.17 10.86 -11.52
C LYS A 196 -39.27 9.34 -11.27
N MET A 197 -38.13 8.60 -11.43
CA MET A 197 -38.10 7.16 -11.27
C MET A 197 -38.03 6.71 -9.80
N GLY A 198 -37.92 7.63 -8.85
CA GLY A 198 -37.89 7.30 -7.42
C GLY A 198 -36.71 6.39 -7.03
N VAL A 199 -36.99 5.34 -6.26
CA VAL A 199 -35.96 4.37 -5.81
C VAL A 199 -35.36 3.56 -6.97
N ASP A 200 -36.12 3.31 -8.02
CA ASP A 200 -35.64 2.58 -9.20
C ASP A 200 -34.57 3.38 -9.92
N GLY A 201 -34.76 4.71 -9.97
CA GLY A 201 -33.76 5.63 -10.52
C GLY A 201 -32.43 5.58 -9.77
N ALA A 202 -32.46 5.59 -8.44
CA ALA A 202 -31.27 5.44 -7.61
C ALA A 202 -30.58 4.08 -7.84
N ALA A 203 -31.35 3.00 -7.92
CA ALA A 203 -30.81 1.66 -8.21
C ALA A 203 -30.12 1.61 -9.58
N ILE A 204 -30.74 2.17 -10.62
CA ILE A 204 -30.18 2.23 -11.98
C ILE A 204 -28.89 3.08 -12.00
N ALA A 205 -28.86 4.23 -11.35
CA ALA A 205 -27.67 5.07 -11.23
C ALA A 205 -26.51 4.32 -10.58
N THR A 206 -26.79 3.62 -9.48
CA THR A 206 -25.81 2.78 -8.78
C THR A 206 -25.29 1.66 -9.67
N VAL A 207 -26.16 0.91 -10.37
CA VAL A 207 -25.76 -0.16 -11.29
C VAL A 207 -24.95 0.39 -12.47
N ALA A 208 -25.33 1.53 -13.04
CA ALA A 208 -24.57 2.19 -14.12
C ALA A 208 -23.15 2.56 -13.67
N ALA A 209 -22.99 3.09 -12.46
CA ALA A 209 -21.69 3.40 -11.88
C ALA A 209 -20.84 2.14 -11.63
N GLN A 210 -21.45 1.05 -11.18
CA GLN A 210 -20.80 -0.26 -11.00
C GLN A 210 -20.32 -0.84 -12.33
N ILE A 211 -21.15 -0.76 -13.39
CA ILE A 211 -20.79 -1.20 -14.75
C ILE A 211 -19.60 -0.38 -15.27
N LEU A 212 -19.62 0.95 -15.14
CA LEU A 212 -18.50 1.81 -15.55
C LEU A 212 -17.20 1.40 -14.84
N THR A 213 -17.23 1.28 -13.51
CA THR A 213 -16.07 0.88 -12.72
C THR A 213 -15.55 -0.49 -13.14
N PHE A 214 -16.44 -1.46 -13.35
CA PHE A 214 -16.11 -2.80 -13.86
C PHE A 214 -15.41 -2.73 -15.22
N LEU A 215 -16.00 -2.03 -16.20
CA LEU A 215 -15.44 -1.90 -17.55
C LEU A 215 -14.04 -1.27 -17.54
N LEU A 216 -13.85 -0.19 -16.77
CA LEU A 216 -12.54 0.44 -16.61
C LEU A 216 -11.52 -0.52 -16.00
N ASN A 217 -11.91 -1.30 -14.99
CA ASN A 217 -11.04 -2.30 -14.38
C ASN A 217 -10.72 -3.47 -15.34
N VAL A 218 -11.66 -3.90 -16.18
CA VAL A 218 -11.41 -4.91 -17.23
C VAL A 218 -10.44 -4.40 -18.29
N ILE A 219 -10.56 -3.14 -18.70
CA ILE A 219 -9.60 -2.50 -19.64
C ILE A 219 -8.18 -2.56 -19.08
N TYR A 220 -8.01 -2.39 -17.75
CA TYR A 220 -6.72 -2.47 -17.12
C TYR A 220 -6.06 -3.86 -17.23
N LEU A 221 -6.83 -4.94 -17.33
CA LEU A 221 -6.25 -6.29 -17.46
C LEU A 221 -5.26 -6.40 -18.64
N LYS A 222 -5.50 -5.65 -19.73
CA LYS A 222 -4.57 -5.56 -20.86
C LYS A 222 -3.24 -4.82 -20.53
N LYS A 223 -3.21 -4.06 -19.43
CA LYS A 223 -2.09 -3.21 -19.00
C LYS A 223 -1.44 -3.71 -17.70
N PHE A 224 -1.74 -4.96 -17.30
CA PHE A 224 -1.19 -5.54 -16.08
C PHE A 224 0.35 -5.55 -16.14
N LYS A 225 1.02 -5.07 -15.09
CA LYS A 225 2.46 -4.76 -15.12
C LYS A 225 3.34 -5.92 -14.65
N SER A 226 2.89 -6.61 -13.60
CA SER A 226 3.71 -7.62 -12.91
C SER A 226 3.65 -8.99 -13.54
N ILE A 227 2.57 -9.28 -14.29
CA ILE A 227 2.32 -10.57 -14.93
C ILE A 227 1.69 -10.39 -16.31
N LYS A 228 1.85 -11.37 -17.20
CA LYS A 228 1.09 -11.43 -18.48
C LYS A 228 -0.24 -12.14 -18.27
N ILE A 229 -1.34 -11.46 -18.60
CA ILE A 229 -2.67 -12.06 -18.57
C ILE A 229 -2.92 -12.77 -19.90
N SER A 230 -3.05 -14.08 -19.87
CA SER A 230 -3.39 -14.94 -20.99
C SER A 230 -4.55 -15.86 -20.62
N VAL A 231 -5.20 -16.48 -21.61
CA VAL A 231 -6.29 -17.44 -21.34
C VAL A 231 -5.84 -18.61 -20.44
N GLY A 232 -4.55 -18.93 -20.46
CA GLY A 232 -3.98 -20.01 -19.64
C GLY A 232 -4.05 -19.78 -18.12
N ILE A 233 -4.19 -18.53 -17.65
CA ILE A 233 -4.31 -18.24 -16.22
C ILE A 233 -5.60 -18.76 -15.58
N PHE A 234 -6.65 -18.96 -16.39
CA PHE A 234 -7.93 -19.51 -15.92
C PHE A 234 -7.90 -21.03 -15.74
N ARG A 235 -6.87 -21.72 -16.25
CA ARG A 235 -6.65 -23.16 -15.98
C ARG A 235 -6.01 -23.35 -14.59
N CYS A 236 -6.78 -23.03 -13.56
CA CYS A 236 -6.29 -23.08 -12.19
C CYS A 236 -6.50 -24.47 -11.57
N LYS A 237 -5.49 -24.97 -10.86
CA LYS A 237 -5.65 -26.15 -9.99
C LYS A 237 -6.54 -25.78 -8.80
N PHE A 238 -7.39 -26.70 -8.36
CA PHE A 238 -8.28 -26.51 -7.19
C PHE A 238 -7.53 -26.02 -5.94
N ALA A 239 -6.28 -26.46 -5.77
CA ALA A 239 -5.42 -26.00 -4.68
C ALA A 239 -5.17 -24.50 -4.69
N ILE A 240 -5.08 -23.82 -5.85
CA ILE A 240 -4.88 -22.38 -5.96
C ILE A 240 -6.20 -21.65 -5.64
N LEU A 241 -7.33 -22.14 -6.13
CA LEU A 241 -8.66 -21.61 -5.78
C LEU A 241 -8.87 -21.61 -4.25
N LYS A 242 -8.58 -22.76 -3.63
CA LYS A 242 -8.64 -22.91 -2.16
C LYS A 242 -7.70 -21.95 -1.43
N LYS A 243 -6.45 -21.80 -1.89
CA LYS A 243 -5.48 -20.89 -1.25
C LYS A 243 -5.92 -19.43 -1.34
N VAL A 244 -6.40 -18.98 -2.50
CA VAL A 244 -6.92 -17.61 -2.69
C VAL A 244 -8.11 -17.36 -1.76
N SER A 245 -9.08 -18.29 -1.71
CA SER A 245 -10.24 -18.18 -0.80
C SER A 245 -9.83 -18.12 0.68
N ILE A 246 -8.88 -18.97 1.11
CA ILE A 246 -8.39 -18.96 2.50
C ILE A 246 -7.68 -17.65 2.84
N LEU A 247 -6.90 -17.08 1.92
CA LEU A 247 -6.22 -15.80 2.16
C LEU A 247 -7.20 -14.64 2.33
N GLY A 248 -8.33 -14.69 1.64
CA GLY A 248 -9.37 -13.65 1.74
C GLY A 248 -10.46 -13.92 2.76
N ILE A 249 -10.48 -15.08 3.43
CA ILE A 249 -11.56 -15.47 4.35
C ILE A 249 -11.77 -14.48 5.49
N SER A 250 -10.71 -13.83 5.96
CA SER A 250 -10.80 -12.82 7.01
C SER A 250 -11.60 -11.59 6.59
N SER A 251 -11.45 -11.14 5.32
CA SER A 251 -12.25 -10.04 4.77
C SER A 251 -13.72 -10.42 4.67
N PHE A 252 -14.03 -11.65 4.21
CA PHE A 252 -15.39 -12.17 4.16
C PHE A 252 -16.05 -12.19 5.54
N ILE A 253 -15.39 -12.80 6.51
CA ILE A 253 -15.91 -12.94 7.87
C ILE A 253 -16.11 -11.56 8.52
N THR A 254 -15.19 -10.61 8.29
CA THR A 254 -15.31 -9.24 8.83
C THR A 254 -16.56 -8.54 8.29
N GLN A 255 -16.84 -8.64 7.01
CA GLN A 255 -18.02 -8.02 6.41
C GLN A 255 -19.31 -8.69 6.85
N MET A 256 -19.34 -10.02 6.92
CA MET A 256 -20.49 -10.75 7.46
C MET A 256 -20.75 -10.41 8.93
N ALA A 257 -19.70 -10.27 9.73
CA ALA A 257 -19.81 -9.88 11.14
C ALA A 257 -20.46 -8.51 11.31
N ILE A 258 -20.15 -7.53 10.45
CA ILE A 258 -20.74 -6.20 10.48
C ILE A 258 -22.27 -6.29 10.32
N VAL A 259 -22.78 -7.14 9.42
CA VAL A 259 -24.22 -7.33 9.21
C VAL A 259 -24.91 -7.84 10.48
N PHE A 260 -24.31 -8.85 11.15
CA PHE A 260 -24.85 -9.38 12.41
C PHE A 260 -24.80 -8.37 13.57
N VAL A 261 -23.72 -7.61 13.66
CA VAL A 261 -23.57 -6.55 14.65
C VAL A 261 -24.65 -5.50 14.46
N MET A 262 -24.86 -4.98 13.25
CA MET A 262 -25.87 -3.96 12.96
C MET A 262 -27.28 -4.43 13.32
N ALA A 263 -27.63 -5.69 12.99
CA ALA A 263 -28.92 -6.25 13.32
C ALA A 263 -29.14 -6.35 14.85
N THR A 264 -28.13 -6.84 15.57
CA THR A 264 -28.17 -6.95 17.03
C THR A 264 -28.25 -5.57 17.69
N GLU A 265 -27.44 -4.63 17.25
CA GLU A 265 -27.36 -3.28 17.78
C GLU A 265 -28.68 -2.53 17.61
N ASN A 266 -29.29 -2.55 16.44
CA ASN A 266 -30.58 -1.92 16.20
C ASN A 266 -31.70 -2.50 17.09
N ASN A 267 -31.74 -3.82 17.26
CA ASN A 267 -32.71 -4.47 18.14
C ASN A 267 -32.52 -4.08 19.62
N MET A 268 -31.27 -4.05 20.08
CA MET A 268 -30.96 -3.69 21.47
C MET A 268 -31.20 -2.21 21.74
N LEU A 269 -30.86 -1.31 20.77
CA LEU A 269 -31.14 0.12 20.86
C LEU A 269 -32.65 0.40 20.93
N GLY A 270 -33.45 -0.30 20.12
CA GLY A 270 -34.90 -0.18 20.17
C GLY A 270 -35.47 -0.58 21.53
N LYS A 271 -35.01 -1.73 22.05
CA LYS A 271 -35.48 -2.25 23.34
C LYS A 271 -35.08 -1.35 24.52
N TYR A 272 -33.80 -1.18 24.74
CA TYR A 272 -33.28 -0.42 25.90
C TYR A 272 -33.47 1.10 25.77
N GLY A 273 -33.57 1.61 24.51
CA GLY A 273 -33.97 2.98 24.27
C GLY A 273 -35.37 3.28 24.74
N ALA A 274 -36.33 2.38 24.42
CA ALA A 274 -37.73 2.50 24.89
C ALA A 274 -37.85 2.47 26.41
N GLU A 275 -36.97 1.76 27.08
CA GLU A 275 -36.92 1.67 28.55
C GLU A 275 -36.17 2.88 29.19
N SER A 276 -35.54 3.74 28.39
CA SER A 276 -34.77 4.91 28.85
C SER A 276 -35.54 6.21 28.73
N GLU A 277 -35.04 7.27 29.36
CA GLU A 277 -35.58 8.64 29.25
C GLU A 277 -35.46 9.26 27.83
N PHE A 278 -34.67 8.63 26.95
CA PHE A 278 -34.42 9.08 25.57
C PHE A 278 -35.44 8.51 24.58
N GLY A 279 -36.22 7.47 24.95
CA GLY A 279 -37.12 6.76 24.04
C GLY A 279 -36.39 5.93 22.97
N ALA A 280 -37.12 5.17 22.16
CA ALA A 280 -36.54 4.23 21.20
C ALA A 280 -35.84 4.91 20.03
N ASN A 281 -36.34 6.08 19.58
CA ASN A 281 -35.91 6.70 18.31
C ASN A 281 -34.62 7.49 18.44
N ILE A 282 -34.38 8.21 19.52
CA ILE A 282 -33.19 9.02 19.72
C ILE A 282 -31.92 8.16 19.72
N PRO A 283 -31.83 7.07 20.53
CA PRO A 283 -30.64 6.23 20.54
C PRO A 283 -30.31 5.60 19.18
N ILE A 284 -31.31 5.10 18.46
CA ILE A 284 -31.09 4.49 17.13
C ILE A 284 -30.54 5.53 16.14
N THR A 285 -31.14 6.73 16.12
CA THR A 285 -30.72 7.79 15.19
C THR A 285 -29.32 8.30 15.52
N VAL A 286 -29.06 8.60 16.78
CA VAL A 286 -27.78 9.14 17.24
C VAL A 286 -26.64 8.14 17.04
N LEU A 287 -26.83 6.89 17.47
CA LEU A 287 -25.77 5.89 17.35
C LEU A 287 -25.48 5.57 15.86
N GLY A 288 -26.51 5.59 15.01
CA GLY A 288 -26.35 5.50 13.57
C GLY A 288 -25.43 6.59 13.00
N ILE A 289 -25.52 7.83 13.50
CA ILE A 289 -24.63 8.94 13.11
C ILE A 289 -23.23 8.75 13.69
N VAL A 290 -23.09 8.38 14.95
CA VAL A 290 -21.81 8.09 15.61
C VAL A 290 -21.04 7.00 14.83
N MET A 291 -21.74 5.95 14.41
CA MET A 291 -21.16 4.88 13.59
C MET A 291 -20.71 5.36 12.20
N LYS A 292 -21.49 6.21 11.53
CA LYS A 292 -21.11 6.80 10.22
C LYS A 292 -19.85 7.64 10.35
N ILE A 293 -19.71 8.44 11.40
CA ILE A 293 -18.50 9.24 11.66
C ILE A 293 -17.32 8.30 12.01
N GLY A 294 -17.54 7.28 12.82
CA GLY A 294 -16.54 6.24 13.09
C GLY A 294 -16.10 5.49 11.82
N GLN A 295 -17.04 5.26 10.88
CA GLN A 295 -16.75 4.63 9.59
C GLN A 295 -15.81 5.49 8.71
N ILE A 296 -15.90 6.83 8.78
CA ILE A 296 -14.97 7.73 8.08
C ILE A 296 -13.54 7.52 8.61
N LEU A 297 -13.36 7.48 9.94
CA LEU A 297 -12.07 7.17 10.56
C LEU A 297 -11.55 5.80 10.12
N ASN A 298 -12.39 4.77 10.22
CA ASN A 298 -12.02 3.42 9.82
C ASN A 298 -11.64 3.33 8.34
N SER A 299 -12.30 4.08 7.45
CA SER A 299 -11.99 4.14 6.01
C SER A 299 -10.58 4.68 5.76
N ILE A 300 -10.13 5.67 6.53
CA ILE A 300 -8.76 6.20 6.45
C ILE A 300 -7.75 5.14 6.88
N ILE A 301 -7.99 4.47 8.00
CA ILE A 301 -7.10 3.44 8.56
C ILE A 301 -7.03 2.23 7.63
N ILE A 302 -8.18 1.76 7.14
CA ILE A 302 -8.27 0.65 6.18
C ILE A 302 -7.54 1.02 4.88
N GLY A 303 -7.74 2.23 4.36
CA GLY A 303 -7.07 2.72 3.17
C GLY A 303 -5.54 2.71 3.32
N LEU A 304 -5.02 3.18 4.45
CA LEU A 304 -3.59 3.15 4.77
C LEU A 304 -3.05 1.72 4.84
N ALA A 305 -3.74 0.83 5.56
CA ALA A 305 -3.32 -0.55 5.74
C ALA A 305 -3.41 -1.37 4.45
N ALA A 306 -4.54 -1.26 3.71
CA ALA A 306 -4.75 -1.94 2.44
C ALA A 306 -3.81 -1.44 1.32
N GLY A 307 -3.50 -0.13 1.32
CA GLY A 307 -2.47 0.43 0.44
C GLY A 307 -1.07 -0.12 0.75
N SER A 308 -0.79 -0.47 2.00
CA SER A 308 0.49 -1.05 2.42
C SER A 308 0.58 -2.57 2.21
N GLN A 309 -0.53 -3.25 2.00
CA GLN A 309 -0.63 -4.71 1.85
C GLN A 309 0.30 -5.26 0.76
N PRO A 310 0.37 -4.70 -0.47
CA PRO A 310 1.27 -5.18 -1.51
C PRO A 310 2.75 -5.04 -1.12
N ILE A 311 3.12 -3.97 -0.40
CA ILE A 311 4.50 -3.73 0.04
C ILE A 311 4.90 -4.81 1.06
N ILE A 312 4.04 -5.08 2.03
CA ILE A 312 4.27 -6.08 3.08
C ILE A 312 4.33 -7.49 2.48
N GLY A 313 3.34 -7.85 1.65
CA GLY A 313 3.24 -9.18 1.04
C GLY A 313 4.43 -9.50 0.14
N TYR A 314 4.83 -8.57 -0.73
CA TYR A 314 6.00 -8.73 -1.59
C TYR A 314 7.28 -8.95 -0.78
N ASN A 315 7.57 -8.06 0.18
CA ASN A 315 8.79 -8.16 0.98
C ASN A 315 8.80 -9.39 1.91
N TYR A 316 7.62 -9.85 2.36
CA TYR A 316 7.51 -11.08 3.12
C TYR A 316 7.79 -12.31 2.24
N GLY A 317 7.22 -12.38 1.02
CA GLY A 317 7.52 -13.41 0.04
C GLY A 317 8.98 -13.44 -0.39
N ALA A 318 9.62 -12.26 -0.49
CA ALA A 318 11.04 -12.09 -0.76
C ALA A 318 11.96 -12.33 0.47
N LYS A 319 11.40 -12.73 1.61
CA LYS A 319 12.10 -12.94 2.90
C LYS A 319 12.82 -11.67 3.44
N ASN A 320 12.48 -10.48 2.93
CA ASN A 320 13.05 -9.21 3.40
C ASN A 320 12.29 -8.69 4.64
N TYR A 321 12.51 -9.35 5.78
CA TYR A 321 11.78 -9.09 7.02
C TYR A 321 12.09 -7.72 7.64
N VAL A 322 13.25 -7.14 7.33
CA VAL A 322 13.60 -5.79 7.78
C VAL A 322 12.64 -4.76 7.17
N ARG A 323 12.39 -4.86 5.86
CA ARG A 323 11.45 -3.96 5.17
C ARG A 323 10.01 -4.21 5.62
N VAL A 324 9.62 -5.46 5.87
CA VAL A 324 8.30 -5.80 6.42
C VAL A 324 8.07 -5.10 7.76
N LYS A 325 9.03 -5.21 8.71
CA LYS A 325 8.94 -4.56 10.04
C LYS A 325 8.89 -3.05 9.93
N LYS A 326 9.75 -2.44 9.09
CA LYS A 326 9.79 -0.99 8.90
C LYS A 326 8.48 -0.47 8.30
N THR A 327 7.92 -1.17 7.32
CA THR A 327 6.61 -0.83 6.72
C THR A 327 5.50 -0.90 7.77
N LEU A 328 5.41 -2.01 8.50
CA LEU A 328 4.39 -2.19 9.54
C LEU A 328 4.51 -1.13 10.64
N LYS A 329 5.73 -0.82 11.11
CA LYS A 329 5.95 0.22 12.13
C LYS A 329 5.45 1.59 11.68
N ILE A 330 5.73 1.99 10.42
CA ILE A 330 5.25 3.28 9.88
C ILE A 330 3.72 3.28 9.80
N VAL A 331 3.12 2.20 9.30
CA VAL A 331 1.66 2.07 9.19
C VAL A 331 1.01 2.17 10.56
N LEU A 332 1.50 1.44 11.57
CA LEU A 332 0.97 1.47 12.93
C LEU A 332 1.08 2.88 13.54
N ILE A 333 2.25 3.50 13.48
CA ILE A 333 2.45 4.86 14.03
C ILE A 333 1.50 5.85 13.36
N THR A 334 1.41 5.84 12.03
CA THR A 334 0.54 6.76 11.29
C THR A 334 -0.94 6.52 11.60
N SER A 335 -1.37 5.24 11.68
CA SER A 335 -2.75 4.90 12.04
C SER A 335 -3.11 5.35 13.45
N VAL A 336 -2.22 5.13 14.43
CA VAL A 336 -2.43 5.58 15.81
C VAL A 336 -2.49 7.10 15.89
N MET A 337 -1.62 7.83 15.17
CA MET A 337 -1.68 9.30 15.11
C MET A 337 -3.02 9.79 14.57
N ILE A 338 -3.51 9.21 13.46
CA ILE A 338 -4.81 9.55 12.88
C ILE A 338 -5.94 9.26 13.88
N SER A 339 -5.92 8.08 14.50
CA SER A 339 -6.92 7.69 15.49
C SER A 339 -6.90 8.59 16.73
N THR A 340 -5.72 9.04 17.16
CA THR A 340 -5.58 9.97 18.30
C THR A 340 -6.17 11.34 17.96
N ILE A 341 -5.93 11.85 16.76
CA ILE A 341 -6.55 13.12 16.31
C ILE A 341 -8.07 12.99 16.30
N ALA A 342 -8.59 11.89 15.75
CA ALA A 342 -10.04 11.63 15.73
C ALA A 342 -10.62 11.50 17.16
N PHE A 343 -9.93 10.80 18.04
CA PHE A 343 -10.30 10.70 19.46
C PHE A 343 -10.45 12.07 20.11
N ILE A 344 -9.45 12.96 19.92
CA ILE A 344 -9.51 14.33 20.46
C ILE A 344 -10.74 15.08 19.92
N LEU A 345 -11.04 14.95 18.63
CA LEU A 345 -12.23 15.57 18.03
C LEU A 345 -13.52 15.01 18.63
N PHE A 346 -13.64 13.69 18.80
CA PHE A 346 -14.82 13.05 19.34
C PHE A 346 -15.07 13.38 20.83
N GLN A 347 -13.99 13.61 21.60
CA GLN A 347 -14.11 13.95 23.01
C GLN A 347 -14.32 15.45 23.26
N CYS A 348 -13.70 16.33 22.44
CA CYS A 348 -13.71 17.78 22.67
C CYS A 348 -14.89 18.51 22.01
N ILE A 349 -15.35 18.06 20.82
CA ILE A 349 -16.36 18.77 20.02
C ILE A 349 -17.50 17.86 19.52
N PRO A 350 -18.05 16.93 20.32
CA PRO A 350 -19.12 16.03 19.88
C PRO A 350 -20.39 16.80 19.49
N ASP A 351 -20.72 17.88 20.17
CA ASP A 351 -21.81 18.80 19.88
C ASP A 351 -21.75 19.35 18.45
N LYS A 352 -20.59 19.80 18.01
CA LYS A 352 -20.40 20.31 16.64
C LYS A 352 -20.47 19.22 15.59
N LEU A 353 -20.00 18.03 15.90
CA LEU A 353 -20.05 16.90 15.00
C LEU A 353 -21.47 16.42 14.73
N ILE A 354 -22.33 16.38 15.76
CA ILE A 354 -23.73 16.00 15.57
C ILE A 354 -24.52 17.05 14.81
N MET A 355 -24.20 18.34 15.00
CA MET A 355 -24.86 19.46 14.30
C MET A 355 -24.64 19.43 12.77
N ILE A 356 -23.58 18.79 12.28
CA ILE A 356 -23.36 18.61 10.83
C ILE A 356 -24.50 17.79 10.21
N PHE A 357 -25.12 16.89 10.98
CA PHE A 357 -26.20 16.01 10.51
C PHE A 357 -27.60 16.56 10.76
N GLY A 358 -27.71 17.81 11.20
CA GLY A 358 -28.94 18.55 11.40
C GLY A 358 -29.08 19.07 12.84
N SER A 359 -29.56 20.30 12.98
CA SER A 359 -29.89 20.87 14.28
C SER A 359 -31.24 20.31 14.72
N GLN A 360 -31.24 19.38 15.68
CA GLN A 360 -32.47 18.96 16.32
C GLN A 360 -32.77 19.91 17.48
N SER A 361 -33.99 20.39 17.54
CA SER A 361 -34.48 21.27 18.62
C SER A 361 -34.71 20.54 19.94
N ASP A 362 -34.52 19.22 19.96
CA ASP A 362 -34.71 18.40 21.18
C ASP A 362 -33.41 18.36 22.01
N PRO A 363 -33.39 18.92 23.23
CA PRO A 363 -32.21 18.89 24.09
C PRO A 363 -31.74 17.47 24.42
N LYS A 364 -32.64 16.49 24.57
CA LYS A 364 -32.30 15.09 24.84
C LYS A 364 -31.54 14.43 23.70
N TYR A 365 -31.79 14.85 22.46
CA TYR A 365 -31.05 14.36 21.30
C TYR A 365 -29.57 14.75 21.37
N VAL A 366 -29.28 16.04 21.67
CA VAL A 366 -27.91 16.53 21.78
C VAL A 366 -27.19 15.93 22.99
N GLU A 367 -27.90 15.82 24.13
CA GLU A 367 -27.38 15.20 25.34
C GLU A 367 -26.95 13.76 25.11
N PHE A 368 -27.86 12.93 24.57
CA PHE A 368 -27.53 11.54 24.23
C PHE A 368 -26.38 11.43 23.19
N ALA A 369 -26.34 12.35 22.22
CA ALA A 369 -25.27 12.37 21.23
C ALA A 369 -23.90 12.61 21.87
N ILE A 370 -23.78 13.56 22.79
CA ILE A 370 -22.53 13.84 23.51
C ILE A 370 -22.08 12.60 24.30
N ILE A 371 -23.02 11.96 25.00
CA ILE A 371 -22.78 10.73 25.77
C ILE A 371 -22.30 9.61 24.82
N ALA A 372 -23.01 9.40 23.71
CA ALA A 372 -22.72 8.35 22.76
C ALA A 372 -21.33 8.53 22.08
N PHE A 373 -20.98 9.74 21.65
CA PHE A 373 -19.64 10.02 21.08
C PHE A 373 -18.53 9.75 22.09
N ARG A 374 -18.70 10.24 23.33
CA ARG A 374 -17.68 10.12 24.36
C ARG A 374 -17.48 8.69 24.84
N ILE A 375 -18.56 7.92 25.01
CA ILE A 375 -18.47 6.55 25.51
C ILE A 375 -18.16 5.58 24.38
N TYR A 376 -18.97 5.54 23.31
CA TYR A 376 -18.86 4.52 22.28
C TYR A 376 -17.53 4.58 21.51
N LEU A 377 -17.01 5.80 21.28
CA LEU A 377 -15.71 6.03 20.59
C LEU A 377 -14.54 6.27 21.55
N MET A 378 -14.70 5.98 22.85
CA MET A 378 -13.67 6.24 23.87
C MET A 378 -12.34 5.54 23.58
N LEU A 379 -12.35 4.34 23.02
CA LEU A 379 -11.15 3.57 22.68
C LEU A 379 -10.85 3.53 21.18
N CYS A 380 -11.38 4.47 20.37
CA CYS A 380 -11.11 4.49 18.93
C CYS A 380 -9.61 4.60 18.57
N ILE A 381 -8.75 5.04 19.49
CA ILE A 381 -7.28 5.08 19.31
C ILE A 381 -6.72 3.68 19.02
N VAL A 382 -7.22 2.66 19.69
CA VAL A 382 -6.70 1.28 19.55
C VAL A 382 -7.06 0.65 18.21
N ASN A 383 -8.08 1.18 17.48
CA ASN A 383 -8.39 0.78 16.12
C ASN A 383 -7.24 1.05 15.15
N GLY A 384 -6.39 2.05 15.45
CA GLY A 384 -5.14 2.33 14.74
C GLY A 384 -4.09 1.21 14.82
N VAL A 385 -4.26 0.25 15.74
CA VAL A 385 -3.41 -0.96 15.82
C VAL A 385 -4.15 -2.19 15.31
N GLN A 386 -5.40 -2.37 15.74
CA GLN A 386 -6.17 -3.58 15.46
C GLN A 386 -6.46 -3.77 13.97
N ILE A 387 -6.94 -2.73 13.28
CA ILE A 387 -7.27 -2.82 11.84
C ILE A 387 -6.03 -3.11 10.99
N PRO A 388 -4.92 -2.35 11.13
CA PRO A 388 -3.69 -2.68 10.41
C PRO A 388 -3.11 -4.05 10.75
N ALA A 389 -3.25 -4.54 11.99
CA ALA A 389 -2.81 -5.89 12.37
C ALA A 389 -3.56 -6.97 11.60
N GLY A 390 -4.88 -6.87 11.45
CA GLY A 390 -5.68 -7.80 10.66
C GLY A 390 -5.21 -7.87 9.20
N ILE A 391 -5.05 -6.72 8.55
CA ILE A 391 -4.59 -6.62 7.16
C ILE A 391 -3.14 -7.08 7.00
N PHE A 392 -2.28 -6.81 7.99
CA PHE A 392 -0.90 -7.29 8.02
C PHE A 392 -0.84 -8.82 8.03
N PHE A 393 -1.59 -9.49 8.92
CA PHE A 393 -1.61 -10.96 8.96
C PHE A 393 -2.13 -11.58 7.67
N GLN A 394 -3.10 -10.94 7.02
CA GLN A 394 -3.57 -11.34 5.70
C GLN A 394 -2.46 -11.18 4.64
N ALA A 395 -1.75 -10.06 4.62
CA ALA A 395 -0.67 -9.78 3.68
C ALA A 395 0.49 -10.78 3.75
N ILE A 396 0.82 -11.28 4.97
CA ILE A 396 1.87 -12.29 5.18
C ILE A 396 1.36 -13.74 5.08
N GLY A 397 0.12 -13.94 4.62
CA GLY A 397 -0.46 -15.27 4.41
C GLY A 397 -0.97 -15.97 5.67
N LYS A 398 -1.03 -15.29 6.83
CA LYS A 398 -1.52 -15.85 8.11
C LYS A 398 -2.99 -15.54 8.33
N SER A 399 -3.85 -15.99 7.41
CA SER A 399 -5.28 -15.68 7.36
C SER A 399 -6.04 -16.08 8.63
N ALA A 400 -5.66 -17.17 9.30
CA ALA A 400 -6.28 -17.56 10.56
C ALA A 400 -6.08 -16.51 11.67
N LYS A 401 -4.87 -15.94 11.81
CA LYS A 401 -4.62 -14.85 12.77
C LYS A 401 -5.39 -13.58 12.40
N SER A 402 -5.44 -13.25 11.10
CA SER A 402 -6.23 -12.13 10.59
C SER A 402 -7.71 -12.30 10.93
N ALA A 403 -8.27 -13.49 10.68
CA ALA A 403 -9.66 -13.80 11.00
C ALA A 403 -9.96 -13.71 12.51
N ILE A 404 -9.08 -14.24 13.37
CA ILE A 404 -9.24 -14.15 14.83
C ILE A 404 -9.24 -12.69 15.28
N VAL A 405 -8.32 -11.85 14.80
CA VAL A 405 -8.27 -10.42 15.15
C VAL A 405 -9.56 -9.71 14.73
N SER A 406 -10.08 -9.99 13.54
CA SER A 406 -11.31 -9.39 13.04
C SER A 406 -12.56 -9.89 13.78
N LEU A 407 -12.66 -11.21 14.00
CA LEU A 407 -13.81 -11.83 14.68
C LEU A 407 -13.87 -11.49 16.17
N SER A 408 -12.71 -11.37 16.82
CA SER A 408 -12.66 -11.08 18.26
C SER A 408 -13.42 -9.80 18.57
N ARG A 409 -13.26 -8.75 17.79
CA ARG A 409 -13.98 -7.50 17.98
C ARG A 409 -15.48 -7.63 17.71
N GLN A 410 -15.85 -8.13 16.54
CA GLN A 410 -17.22 -8.05 16.04
C GLN A 410 -18.15 -9.08 16.69
N ILE A 411 -17.81 -10.34 16.62
CA ILE A 411 -18.70 -11.44 17.02
C ILE A 411 -18.42 -11.91 18.43
N LEU A 412 -17.12 -12.13 18.76
CA LEU A 412 -16.79 -12.80 20.03
C LEU A 412 -16.95 -11.91 21.25
N ILE A 413 -16.81 -10.58 21.08
CA ILE A 413 -16.82 -9.65 22.19
C ILE A 413 -17.97 -8.64 22.08
N LEU A 414 -18.14 -7.96 20.94
CA LEU A 414 -19.14 -6.89 20.83
C LEU A 414 -20.57 -7.41 21.01
N ILE A 415 -20.96 -8.46 20.29
CA ILE A 415 -22.33 -9.00 20.42
C ILE A 415 -22.62 -9.53 21.83
N PRO A 416 -21.79 -10.40 22.45
CA PRO A 416 -22.03 -10.80 23.85
C PRO A 416 -22.01 -9.64 24.83
N SER A 417 -21.12 -8.67 24.69
CA SER A 417 -21.07 -7.52 25.57
C SER A 417 -22.29 -6.60 25.41
N MET A 418 -22.82 -6.41 24.20
CA MET A 418 -24.10 -5.71 24.02
C MET A 418 -25.25 -6.39 24.79
N ILE A 419 -25.35 -7.72 24.72
CA ILE A 419 -26.40 -8.49 25.38
C ILE A 419 -26.21 -8.42 26.90
N ILE A 420 -25.00 -8.68 27.39
CA ILE A 420 -24.70 -8.74 28.83
C ILE A 420 -24.80 -7.36 29.46
N LEU A 421 -24.04 -6.37 28.94
CA LEU A 421 -24.02 -5.02 29.51
C LEU A 421 -25.36 -4.30 29.32
N GLY A 422 -26.04 -4.54 28.18
CA GLY A 422 -27.38 -4.03 27.94
C GLY A 422 -28.38 -4.55 28.95
N HIS A 423 -28.31 -5.84 29.36
CA HIS A 423 -29.17 -6.43 30.37
C HIS A 423 -28.96 -5.82 31.77
N PHE A 424 -27.70 -5.56 32.17
CA PHE A 424 -27.38 -5.04 33.48
C PHE A 424 -27.47 -3.51 33.61
N PHE A 425 -27.12 -2.79 32.56
CA PHE A 425 -26.95 -1.31 32.60
C PHE A 425 -27.82 -0.58 31.56
N GLY A 426 -28.75 -1.27 30.89
CA GLY A 426 -29.61 -0.66 29.86
C GLY A 426 -28.87 -0.01 28.73
N ILE A 427 -29.32 1.19 28.31
CA ILE A 427 -28.78 1.92 27.18
C ILE A 427 -27.31 2.34 27.37
N HIS A 428 -26.90 2.69 28.60
CA HIS A 428 -25.52 3.02 28.91
C HIS A 428 -24.60 1.79 28.79
N GLY A 429 -25.08 0.61 29.23
CA GLY A 429 -24.33 -0.65 29.04
C GLY A 429 -24.10 -0.97 27.60
N LEU A 430 -25.05 -0.66 26.71
CA LEU A 430 -24.92 -0.84 25.29
C LEU A 430 -23.79 0.07 24.70
N LEU A 431 -23.70 1.33 25.17
CA LEU A 431 -22.63 2.23 24.73
C LEU A 431 -21.24 1.76 25.19
N TYR A 432 -21.12 1.17 26.40
CA TYR A 432 -19.83 0.62 26.88
C TYR A 432 -19.40 -0.66 26.19
N SER A 433 -20.30 -1.34 25.47
CA SER A 433 -19.94 -2.54 24.71
C SER A 433 -18.91 -2.28 23.61
N GLY A 434 -18.94 -1.09 22.96
CA GLY A 434 -17.98 -0.67 21.95
C GLY A 434 -16.54 -0.62 22.48
N PRO A 435 -16.25 0.22 23.49
CA PRO A 435 -14.92 0.29 24.12
C PRO A 435 -14.43 -1.04 24.67
N LEU A 436 -15.29 -1.84 25.28
CA LEU A 436 -14.90 -3.17 25.78
C LEU A 436 -14.43 -4.07 24.64
N ALA A 437 -15.17 -4.09 23.53
CA ALA A 437 -14.81 -4.87 22.36
C ALA A 437 -13.50 -4.37 21.72
N ASP A 438 -13.31 -3.06 21.58
CA ASP A 438 -12.10 -2.45 21.06
C ASP A 438 -10.88 -2.77 21.95
N GLY A 439 -11.02 -2.67 23.27
CA GLY A 439 -9.94 -2.94 24.23
C GLY A 439 -9.47 -4.39 24.21
N VAL A 440 -10.38 -5.35 24.28
CA VAL A 440 -10.03 -6.78 24.28
C VAL A 440 -9.47 -7.21 22.93
N ALA A 441 -10.06 -6.76 21.83
CA ALA A 441 -9.55 -7.05 20.50
C ALA A 441 -8.17 -6.44 20.24
N PHE A 442 -7.89 -5.25 20.78
CA PHE A 442 -6.56 -4.65 20.76
C PHE A 442 -5.54 -5.52 21.50
N LEU A 443 -5.85 -6.04 22.69
CA LEU A 443 -4.94 -6.92 23.43
C LEU A 443 -4.62 -8.20 22.64
N ILE A 444 -5.60 -8.80 21.97
CA ILE A 444 -5.42 -9.95 21.10
C ILE A 444 -4.51 -9.59 19.91
N ALA A 445 -4.79 -8.47 19.23
CA ALA A 445 -4.01 -8.01 18.10
C ALA A 445 -2.56 -7.69 18.48
N LEU A 446 -2.37 -7.01 19.63
CA LEU A 446 -1.06 -6.66 20.16
C LEU A 446 -0.24 -7.91 20.52
N THR A 447 -0.87 -8.89 21.16
CA THR A 447 -0.23 -10.17 21.52
C THR A 447 0.24 -10.88 20.25
N PHE A 448 -0.60 -10.98 19.23
CA PHE A 448 -0.20 -11.60 17.96
C PHE A 448 0.90 -10.82 17.24
N LEU A 449 0.86 -9.48 17.27
CA LEU A 449 1.93 -8.65 16.71
C LEU A 449 3.26 -8.87 17.44
N ILE A 450 3.28 -8.88 18.78
CA ILE A 450 4.51 -9.11 19.56
C ILE A 450 5.11 -10.48 19.23
N ILE A 451 4.28 -11.54 19.19
CA ILE A 451 4.74 -12.89 18.81
C ILE A 451 5.31 -12.88 17.38
N GLU A 452 4.67 -12.17 16.47
CA GLU A 452 5.13 -12.13 15.08
C GLU A 452 6.41 -11.31 14.92
N PHE A 453 6.54 -10.18 15.63
CA PHE A 453 7.77 -9.38 15.65
C PHE A 453 8.96 -10.19 16.19
N LYS A 454 8.74 -11.00 17.25
CA LYS A 454 9.79 -11.94 17.74
C LYS A 454 10.20 -12.91 16.64
N LYS A 455 9.24 -13.58 15.99
CA LYS A 455 9.53 -14.53 14.89
C LYS A 455 10.25 -13.87 13.70
N LEU A 456 9.88 -12.62 13.37
CA LEU A 456 10.58 -11.88 12.32
C LEU A 456 11.98 -11.40 12.75
N ASN A 457 12.28 -11.34 14.05
CA ASN A 457 13.62 -11.10 14.58
C ASN A 457 14.45 -12.39 14.60
N ASP A 458 13.86 -13.51 15.02
CA ASP A 458 14.54 -14.81 15.06
C ASP A 458 14.90 -15.28 13.63
N ASN A 459 14.00 -15.03 12.66
CA ASN A 459 14.31 -15.25 11.23
C ASN A 459 15.33 -14.24 10.65
N LYS A 460 15.66 -13.16 11.37
CA LYS A 460 16.78 -12.28 11.05
C LYS A 460 18.13 -12.99 11.23
N GLY A 461 18.24 -13.83 12.27
CA GLY A 461 19.38 -14.71 12.47
C GLY A 461 19.59 -15.72 11.33
N VAL A 462 18.50 -16.21 10.72
CA VAL A 462 18.60 -17.11 9.55
C VAL A 462 19.02 -16.36 8.28
N VAL A 463 18.63 -15.08 8.12
CA VAL A 463 19.08 -14.26 6.97
C VAL A 463 20.48 -13.67 7.24
N GLU A 464 20.80 -13.37 8.48
CA GLU A 464 22.17 -13.04 8.91
C GLU A 464 23.06 -14.27 8.88
N SER A 465 22.57 -15.48 9.19
CA SER A 465 23.32 -16.74 9.00
C SER A 465 23.42 -17.15 7.53
N PHE A 466 22.44 -16.84 6.66
CA PHE A 466 22.65 -16.96 5.21
C PHE A 466 23.61 -15.90 4.65
N ASN A 467 23.71 -14.75 5.29
CA ASN A 467 24.76 -13.76 4.99
C ASN A 467 26.08 -14.09 5.72
N GLU A 468 26.04 -14.82 6.83
CA GLU A 468 27.19 -15.37 7.56
C GLU A 468 27.62 -16.75 7.02
N GLU A 469 26.69 -17.60 6.56
CA GLU A 469 27.05 -18.85 5.85
C GLU A 469 27.61 -18.56 4.45
N ASP A 470 27.16 -17.52 3.73
CA ASP A 470 27.91 -16.97 2.57
C ASP A 470 29.21 -16.29 2.98
N SER A 471 29.44 -15.98 4.29
CA SER A 471 30.70 -15.47 4.82
C SER A 471 31.55 -16.52 5.54
N HIS A 472 31.00 -17.69 5.87
CA HIS A 472 31.74 -18.78 6.54
C HIS A 472 32.12 -19.94 5.63
N GLU A 473 31.56 -20.09 4.44
CA GLU A 473 32.05 -21.05 3.45
C GLU A 473 33.17 -20.51 2.55
N ASP A 474 33.62 -19.28 2.72
CA ASP A 474 34.71 -18.70 1.95
C ASP A 474 35.93 -18.32 2.82
N ASN A 475 36.23 -19.10 3.83
CA ASN A 475 37.58 -19.11 4.46
C ASN A 475 38.53 -20.13 3.85
N ASP A 476 38.28 -20.57 2.63
CA ASP A 476 39.29 -21.24 1.81
C ASP A 476 39.83 -20.27 0.76
N ARG A 477 41.01 -19.76 1.09
CA ARG A 477 42.11 -19.29 0.24
C ARG A 477 41.78 -18.81 -1.16
N VAL A 478 41.99 -17.53 -1.34
CA VAL A 478 42.49 -16.84 -2.55
C VAL A 478 43.12 -17.81 -3.58
N ASP A 479 42.28 -18.22 -4.52
CA ASP A 479 42.69 -18.61 -5.84
C ASP A 479 41.53 -18.29 -6.81
N GLY A 480 41.68 -17.21 -7.60
CA GLY A 480 40.80 -16.92 -8.74
C GLY A 480 39.67 -15.91 -8.54
N LYS A 481 39.61 -15.10 -7.48
CA LYS A 481 38.59 -14.04 -7.34
C LYS A 481 38.97 -12.76 -8.06
N ASN A 482 37.99 -12.18 -8.78
CA ASN A 482 38.14 -10.90 -9.50
C ASN A 482 38.48 -9.76 -8.53
N ILE A 483 39.48 -8.97 -8.89
CA ILE A 483 39.87 -7.74 -8.16
C ILE A 483 38.91 -6.62 -8.56
N ILE A 484 38.13 -6.11 -7.61
CA ILE A 484 37.14 -5.05 -7.85
C ILE A 484 37.44 -3.88 -6.93
N ILE A 485 37.57 -2.68 -7.52
CA ILE A 485 37.87 -1.45 -6.80
C ILE A 485 36.81 -0.39 -7.16
N THR A 486 36.17 0.16 -6.15
CA THR A 486 35.21 1.26 -6.31
C THR A 486 35.85 2.56 -5.82
N ILE A 487 35.85 3.60 -6.66
CA ILE A 487 36.46 4.91 -6.32
C ILE A 487 35.39 6.02 -6.35
N ALA A 488 34.99 6.47 -5.18
CA ALA A 488 34.24 7.69 -5.00
C ALA A 488 35.20 8.88 -4.86
N ARG A 489 34.80 10.05 -5.32
CA ARG A 489 35.75 11.19 -5.39
C ARG A 489 35.03 12.53 -5.39
N GLU A 490 35.66 13.53 -4.76
CA GLU A 490 35.29 14.94 -4.93
C GLU A 490 35.68 15.46 -6.32
N TYR A 491 34.96 16.48 -6.81
CA TYR A 491 35.31 17.15 -8.06
C TYR A 491 36.59 17.99 -7.86
N GLY A 492 37.54 17.88 -8.78
CA GLY A 492 38.83 18.51 -8.65
C GLY A 492 39.86 17.76 -7.77
N SER A 493 39.50 16.64 -7.12
CA SER A 493 40.42 15.86 -6.27
C SER A 493 41.46 15.01 -7.03
N GLY A 494 41.42 14.97 -8.37
CA GLY A 494 42.31 14.09 -9.14
C GLY A 494 41.91 12.62 -9.14
N GLY A 495 40.79 12.26 -8.49
CA GLY A 495 40.37 10.88 -8.34
C GLY A 495 40.20 10.10 -9.64
N ARG A 496 39.80 10.76 -10.74
CA ARG A 496 39.70 10.11 -12.07
C ARG A 496 41.10 9.70 -12.61
N TYR A 497 42.09 10.52 -12.40
CA TYR A 497 43.47 10.23 -12.85
C TYR A 497 44.10 9.13 -12.00
N ILE A 498 43.85 9.16 -10.66
CA ILE A 498 44.26 8.10 -9.75
C ILE A 498 43.62 6.76 -10.17
N SER A 499 42.33 6.76 -10.49
CA SER A 499 41.62 5.54 -10.95
C SER A 499 42.23 4.94 -12.22
N LYS A 500 42.65 5.82 -13.17
CA LYS A 500 43.32 5.40 -14.39
C LYS A 500 44.68 4.77 -14.08
N LEU A 501 45.49 5.37 -13.24
CA LEU A 501 46.79 4.84 -12.83
C LEU A 501 46.66 3.50 -12.07
N VAL A 502 45.64 3.35 -11.23
CA VAL A 502 45.36 2.08 -10.52
C VAL A 502 45.02 0.99 -11.52
N ALA A 503 44.13 1.27 -12.47
CA ALA A 503 43.73 0.31 -13.50
C ALA A 503 44.91 -0.11 -14.37
N GLU A 504 45.76 0.84 -14.82
CA GLU A 504 46.99 0.61 -15.62
C GLU A 504 48.03 -0.23 -14.84
N LYS A 505 48.28 0.11 -13.54
CA LYS A 505 49.24 -0.62 -12.70
C LYS A 505 48.84 -2.05 -12.39
N LEU A 506 47.52 -2.32 -12.32
CA LEU A 506 46.98 -3.64 -12.06
C LEU A 506 46.62 -4.43 -13.31
N GLY A 507 46.68 -3.81 -14.52
CA GLY A 507 46.32 -4.44 -15.79
C GLY A 507 44.83 -4.81 -15.89
N ILE A 508 43.94 -4.07 -15.19
CA ILE A 508 42.49 -4.31 -15.16
C ILE A 508 41.71 -3.17 -15.80
N LYS A 509 40.47 -3.41 -16.20
CA LYS A 509 39.64 -2.43 -16.90
C LYS A 509 39.24 -1.27 -15.99
N LEU A 510 39.09 -0.08 -16.56
CA LEU A 510 38.53 1.11 -15.92
C LEU A 510 37.14 1.39 -16.48
N TYR A 511 36.11 1.32 -15.62
CA TYR A 511 34.74 1.68 -15.97
C TYR A 511 34.43 3.12 -15.55
N ASP A 512 34.34 4.03 -16.52
CA ASP A 512 33.92 5.43 -16.39
C ASP A 512 32.92 5.77 -17.52
N LYS A 513 33.37 6.33 -18.64
CA LYS A 513 32.50 6.64 -19.79
C LYS A 513 32.06 5.41 -20.58
N GLU A 514 32.93 4.38 -20.68
CA GLU A 514 32.60 3.13 -21.36
C GLU A 514 31.43 2.37 -20.73
N PHE A 515 31.22 2.54 -19.42
CA PHE A 515 30.09 1.98 -18.74
C PHE A 515 28.76 2.59 -19.20
N ILE A 516 28.75 3.92 -19.48
CA ILE A 516 27.58 4.62 -20.03
C ILE A 516 27.22 4.06 -21.40
N THR A 517 28.23 3.80 -22.26
CA THR A 517 27.99 3.24 -23.59
C THR A 517 27.40 1.84 -23.54
N LYS A 518 27.87 0.98 -22.63
CA LYS A 518 27.28 -0.35 -22.42
C LYS A 518 25.84 -0.28 -21.95
N ILE A 519 25.54 0.61 -21.02
CA ILE A 519 24.15 0.81 -20.56
C ILE A 519 23.27 1.31 -21.71
N ALA A 520 23.78 2.24 -22.53
CA ALA A 520 23.04 2.75 -23.67
C ALA A 520 22.73 1.65 -24.70
N GLU A 521 23.66 0.78 -24.99
CA GLU A 521 23.49 -0.37 -25.91
C GLU A 521 22.42 -1.34 -25.36
N GLU A 522 22.44 -1.67 -24.06
CA GLU A 522 21.50 -2.60 -23.46
C GLU A 522 20.10 -1.99 -23.22
N THR A 523 20.01 -0.69 -23.01
CA THR A 523 18.74 0.00 -22.71
C THR A 523 18.05 0.61 -23.91
N GLY A 524 18.76 0.77 -25.03
CA GLY A 524 18.30 1.50 -26.21
C GLY A 524 18.17 3.02 -25.99
N LEU A 525 18.74 3.56 -24.91
CA LEU A 525 18.75 4.99 -24.59
C LEU A 525 20.01 5.65 -25.20
N SER A 526 19.90 6.94 -25.59
CA SER A 526 21.08 7.66 -26.10
C SER A 526 22.05 7.97 -24.96
N ASN A 527 23.37 7.95 -25.27
CA ASN A 527 24.44 8.31 -24.34
C ASN A 527 24.20 9.70 -23.70
N GLU A 528 23.78 10.67 -24.53
CA GLU A 528 23.48 12.04 -24.12
C GLU A 528 22.30 12.09 -23.13
N TYR A 529 21.30 11.24 -23.31
CA TYR A 529 20.15 11.13 -22.40
C TYR A 529 20.58 10.59 -21.05
N ILE A 530 21.45 9.58 -21.02
CA ILE A 530 21.97 8.97 -19.79
C ILE A 530 22.82 9.97 -19.01
N GLU A 531 23.80 10.65 -19.67
CA GLU A 531 24.65 11.66 -19.04
C GLU A 531 23.86 12.86 -18.50
N ASN A 532 22.85 13.35 -19.23
CA ASN A 532 22.02 14.47 -18.82
C ASN A 532 21.10 14.14 -17.63
N ASN A 533 20.59 12.93 -17.52
CA ASN A 533 19.70 12.54 -16.44
C ASN A 533 20.43 12.17 -15.14
N GLU A 534 21.68 11.73 -15.20
CA GLU A 534 22.51 11.55 -14.02
C GLU A 534 22.81 12.86 -13.27
N GLN A 535 22.91 13.97 -13.98
CA GLN A 535 23.36 15.26 -13.44
C GLN A 535 22.21 16.22 -13.07
N LYS A 536 20.99 16.05 -13.57
CA LYS A 536 19.91 17.05 -13.55
C LYS A 536 19.05 17.12 -12.26
N ARG A 537 19.40 16.48 -11.15
CA ARG A 537 18.58 16.50 -9.93
C ARG A 537 18.85 17.64 -8.95
N SER A 538 19.05 18.88 -9.41
CA SER A 538 18.96 20.04 -8.50
C SER A 538 18.48 21.28 -9.24
N GLY A 539 17.23 21.66 -8.99
CA GLY A 539 16.71 23.00 -9.20
C GLY A 539 15.84 23.20 -10.44
N ALA A 540 14.67 22.59 -10.47
CA ALA A 540 13.57 23.08 -11.32
C ALA A 540 12.24 22.97 -10.57
N SER A 541 11.48 24.04 -10.74
CA SER A 541 10.14 24.35 -10.24
C SER A 541 9.20 23.16 -9.97
N ILE A 542 8.49 23.28 -8.87
CA ILE A 542 7.85 22.23 -8.06
C ILE A 542 6.63 21.54 -8.72
N LEU A 543 6.14 21.88 -9.88
CA LEU A 543 4.83 21.41 -10.34
C LEU A 543 4.71 20.71 -11.69
N ASP A 544 5.52 20.95 -12.71
CA ASP A 544 5.30 20.37 -14.05
C ASP A 544 6.28 19.28 -14.51
N GLY A 545 7.46 19.16 -13.90
CA GLY A 545 8.50 18.15 -14.22
C GLY A 545 8.46 16.89 -13.35
N TYR A 546 7.66 16.86 -12.29
CA TYR A 546 7.78 15.89 -11.20
C TYR A 546 7.32 14.46 -11.54
N TYR A 547 6.46 14.28 -12.51
CA TYR A 547 5.80 12.99 -12.76
C TYR A 547 6.37 12.17 -13.95
N SER A 548 7.00 12.77 -14.92
CA SER A 548 7.56 12.04 -16.09
C SER A 548 9.04 11.66 -15.93
N THR A 549 9.82 12.46 -15.22
CA THR A 549 11.28 12.31 -15.08
C THR A 549 11.71 11.34 -13.96
N LEU A 550 10.85 11.13 -12.94
CA LEU A 550 11.15 10.28 -11.77
C LEU A 550 11.18 8.78 -12.09
N SER A 551 10.36 8.35 -13.01
CA SER A 551 10.23 6.93 -13.39
C SER A 551 11.48 6.41 -14.15
N ASN A 552 12.08 7.24 -15.00
CA ASN A 552 13.17 6.82 -15.88
C ASN A 552 14.54 6.77 -15.18
N ASN A 553 14.78 7.64 -14.18
CA ASN A 553 16.07 7.67 -13.48
C ASN A 553 16.24 6.54 -12.47
N ASP A 554 15.15 6.12 -11.85
CA ASP A 554 15.18 4.98 -10.91
C ASP A 554 15.32 3.66 -11.68
N GLU A 555 14.74 3.56 -12.89
CA GLU A 555 14.94 2.44 -13.81
C GLU A 555 16.39 2.36 -14.31
N LEU A 556 17.00 3.50 -14.60
CA LEU A 556 18.40 3.59 -15.00
C LEU A 556 19.33 3.09 -13.86
N PHE A 557 19.14 3.56 -12.63
CA PHE A 557 19.97 3.13 -11.49
C PHE A 557 19.84 1.64 -11.19
N ILE A 558 18.65 1.05 -11.36
CA ILE A 558 18.44 -0.40 -11.19
C ILE A 558 19.26 -1.17 -12.22
N LYS A 559 19.19 -0.77 -13.49
CA LYS A 559 19.96 -1.40 -14.57
C LYS A 559 21.48 -1.23 -14.39
N GLU A 560 21.91 -0.05 -13.94
CA GLU A 560 23.31 0.18 -13.56
C GLU A 560 23.75 -0.79 -12.45
N SER A 561 22.91 -0.98 -11.45
CA SER A 561 23.22 -1.87 -10.32
C SER A 561 23.29 -3.34 -10.73
N GLU A 562 22.38 -3.79 -11.60
CA GLU A 562 22.39 -5.14 -12.15
C GLU A 562 23.63 -5.40 -12.99
N MET A 563 23.99 -4.45 -13.87
CA MET A 563 25.17 -4.55 -14.72
C MET A 563 26.47 -4.52 -13.92
N ILE A 564 26.58 -3.67 -12.89
CA ILE A 564 27.76 -3.64 -12.00
C ILE A 564 27.94 -5.00 -11.31
N LYS A 565 26.86 -5.62 -10.83
CA LYS A 565 26.92 -6.94 -10.22
C LYS A 565 27.28 -8.04 -11.21
N ASP A 566 26.76 -7.99 -12.42
CA ASP A 566 27.06 -8.96 -13.48
C ASP A 566 28.53 -8.88 -13.92
N ILE A 567 29.05 -7.67 -14.15
CA ILE A 567 30.47 -7.46 -14.48
C ILE A 567 31.38 -7.96 -13.35
N ALA A 568 30.98 -7.74 -12.10
CA ALA A 568 31.73 -8.17 -10.91
C ALA A 568 31.94 -9.69 -10.84
N THR A 569 31.08 -10.48 -11.47
CA THR A 569 31.24 -11.94 -11.55
C THR A 569 32.15 -12.38 -12.70
N LYS A 570 32.40 -11.52 -13.70
CA LYS A 570 33.04 -11.89 -14.96
C LYS A 570 34.48 -11.44 -15.06
N GLU A 571 34.83 -10.28 -14.50
CA GLU A 571 36.17 -9.70 -14.70
C GLU A 571 36.59 -8.79 -13.53
N SER A 572 37.92 -8.55 -13.44
CA SER A 572 38.51 -7.57 -12.52
C SER A 572 38.45 -6.18 -13.10
N PHE A 573 38.06 -5.15 -12.29
CA PHE A 573 37.92 -3.78 -12.77
C PHE A 573 38.02 -2.73 -11.70
N VAL A 574 38.26 -1.49 -12.13
CA VAL A 574 38.08 -0.25 -11.35
C VAL A 574 36.83 0.44 -11.84
N ILE A 575 35.92 0.86 -10.95
CA ILE A 575 34.73 1.64 -11.29
C ILE A 575 34.68 2.95 -10.53
N ILE A 576 34.31 4.01 -11.24
CA ILE A 576 34.29 5.36 -10.71
C ILE A 576 32.86 5.81 -10.37
N GLY A 577 32.55 6.02 -9.08
CA GLY A 577 31.28 6.55 -8.61
C GLY A 577 30.12 5.55 -8.68
N ARG A 578 28.91 6.00 -9.14
CA ARG A 578 27.73 5.17 -9.40
C ARG A 578 27.17 4.43 -8.18
N CYS A 579 27.48 4.91 -6.97
CA CYS A 579 27.16 4.20 -5.73
C CYS A 579 27.70 2.75 -5.71
N ALA A 580 28.73 2.45 -6.52
CA ALA A 580 29.27 1.10 -6.69
C ALA A 580 29.78 0.49 -5.36
N ASN A 581 30.34 1.32 -4.45
CA ASN A 581 30.71 0.90 -3.10
C ASN A 581 29.51 0.38 -2.28
N PHE A 582 28.32 0.92 -2.50
CA PHE A 582 27.10 0.47 -1.88
C PHE A 582 26.50 -0.76 -2.57
N ILE A 583 26.60 -0.82 -3.91
CA ILE A 583 26.07 -1.92 -4.73
C ILE A 583 26.85 -3.22 -4.49
N LEU A 584 28.19 -3.12 -4.43
CA LEU A 584 29.09 -4.29 -4.34
C LEU A 584 29.46 -4.69 -2.90
N LYS A 585 29.27 -3.78 -1.94
CA LYS A 585 29.52 -4.03 -0.51
C LYS A 585 30.89 -4.66 -0.24
N GLU A 586 30.92 -5.84 0.38
CA GLU A 586 32.14 -6.58 0.75
C GLU A 586 32.92 -7.19 -0.42
N LYS A 587 32.31 -7.21 -1.63
CA LYS A 587 32.96 -7.77 -2.84
C LYS A 587 33.95 -6.81 -3.50
N ALA A 588 34.08 -5.58 -3.02
CA ALA A 588 34.95 -4.57 -3.62
C ALA A 588 35.78 -3.83 -2.55
N ILE A 589 36.95 -3.36 -2.94
CA ILE A 589 37.73 -2.40 -2.16
C ILE A 589 37.14 -1.01 -2.40
N LYS A 590 36.70 -0.35 -1.34
CA LYS A 590 35.95 0.92 -1.36
C LYS A 590 36.88 2.09 -1.03
N VAL A 591 37.14 2.94 -2.00
CA VAL A 591 38.05 4.08 -1.85
C VAL A 591 37.31 5.40 -2.01
N PHE A 592 37.60 6.39 -1.17
CA PHE A 592 37.16 7.77 -1.34
C PHE A 592 38.34 8.71 -1.52
N ILE A 593 38.33 9.54 -2.57
CA ILE A 593 39.41 10.51 -2.85
C ILE A 593 38.88 11.92 -2.65
N TYR A 594 39.52 12.65 -1.74
CA TYR A 594 39.22 14.05 -1.43
C TYR A 594 40.49 14.90 -1.51
N ASN A 595 40.31 16.23 -1.40
CA ASN A 595 41.42 17.17 -1.49
C ASN A 595 41.08 18.47 -0.73
N SER A 596 42.10 19.29 -0.48
CA SER A 596 41.91 20.64 0.05
C SER A 596 41.09 21.51 -0.92
N GLU A 597 40.36 22.49 -0.39
CA GLU A 597 39.52 23.37 -1.24
C GLU A 597 40.38 24.17 -2.22
N GLU A 598 41.55 24.63 -1.77
CA GLU A 598 42.46 25.43 -2.55
C GLU A 598 43.05 24.64 -3.75
N ASP A 599 43.50 23.40 -3.51
CA ASP A 599 44.10 22.58 -4.60
C ASP A 599 43.00 22.14 -5.57
N LYS A 600 41.78 21.84 -5.11
CA LYS A 600 40.64 21.58 -6.01
C LYS A 600 40.41 22.76 -6.96
N ILE A 601 40.37 23.99 -6.44
CA ILE A 601 40.13 25.19 -7.21
C ILE A 601 41.29 25.37 -8.23
N ASN A 602 42.56 25.27 -7.78
CA ASN A 602 43.72 25.44 -8.65
C ASN A 602 43.74 24.41 -9.79
N ARG A 603 43.38 23.16 -9.52
CA ARG A 603 43.27 22.12 -10.56
C ARG A 603 42.17 22.42 -11.58
N VAL A 604 40.97 22.79 -11.07
CA VAL A 604 39.84 23.09 -11.98
C VAL A 604 40.13 24.30 -12.83
N VAL A 605 40.73 25.37 -12.29
CA VAL A 605 41.19 26.54 -13.04
C VAL A 605 42.18 26.12 -14.13
N LYS A 606 43.21 25.31 -13.78
CA LYS A 606 44.25 24.87 -14.71
C LYS A 606 43.71 23.98 -15.84
N TYR A 607 42.81 23.07 -15.55
CA TYR A 607 42.31 22.11 -16.54
C TYR A 607 41.17 22.62 -17.41
N TYR A 608 40.32 23.53 -16.88
CA TYR A 608 39.13 24.02 -17.58
C TYR A 608 39.25 25.50 -18.02
N ASN A 609 40.33 26.17 -17.68
CA ASN A 609 40.62 27.55 -18.03
C ASN A 609 39.51 28.55 -17.64
N ILE A 610 38.99 28.41 -16.44
CA ILE A 610 37.89 29.23 -15.86
C ILE A 610 38.40 30.06 -14.67
N SER A 611 37.63 31.08 -14.28
CA SER A 611 38.00 31.93 -13.13
C SER A 611 37.96 31.15 -11.80
N LYS A 612 38.73 31.60 -10.79
CA LYS A 612 38.72 30.97 -9.44
C LYS A 612 37.33 30.96 -8.83
N ASN A 613 36.54 32.02 -9.02
CA ASN A 613 35.17 32.11 -8.48
C ASN A 613 34.22 31.14 -9.20
N ASP A 614 34.36 30.96 -10.49
CA ASP A 614 33.54 30.02 -11.25
C ASP A 614 33.94 28.58 -10.93
N ALA A 615 35.24 28.31 -10.77
CA ALA A 615 35.76 27.02 -10.35
C ALA A 615 35.20 26.60 -9.00
N LYS A 616 35.14 27.51 -8.00
CA LYS A 616 34.55 27.25 -6.68
C LYS A 616 33.06 26.91 -6.79
N LYS A 617 32.29 27.73 -7.53
CA LYS A 617 30.86 27.48 -7.74
C LYS A 617 30.61 26.13 -8.43
N GLU A 618 31.43 25.76 -9.39
CA GLU A 618 31.31 24.50 -10.12
C GLU A 618 31.66 23.30 -9.24
N ILE A 619 32.71 23.39 -8.41
CA ILE A 619 33.07 22.36 -7.43
C ILE A 619 31.95 22.12 -6.45
N ASP A 620 31.38 23.17 -5.85
CA ASP A 620 30.29 23.08 -4.89
C ASP A 620 29.04 22.47 -5.55
N LYS A 621 28.71 22.92 -6.76
CA LYS A 621 27.55 22.42 -7.52
C LYS A 621 27.68 20.93 -7.80
N ILE A 622 28.82 20.47 -8.34
CA ILE A 622 29.04 19.08 -8.72
C ILE A 622 29.13 18.17 -7.49
N ASN A 623 29.81 18.58 -6.44
CA ASN A 623 29.92 17.81 -5.20
C ASN A 623 28.54 17.66 -4.53
N LYS A 624 27.73 18.73 -4.51
CA LYS A 624 26.37 18.68 -3.97
C LYS A 624 25.45 17.77 -4.80
N LEU A 625 25.62 17.72 -6.11
CA LEU A 625 24.92 16.79 -7.00
C LEU A 625 25.28 15.34 -6.65
N ARG A 626 26.58 15.02 -6.50
CA ARG A 626 27.05 13.68 -6.14
C ARG A 626 26.58 13.26 -4.76
N GLU A 627 26.64 14.16 -3.77
CA GLU A 627 26.15 13.92 -2.42
C GLU A 627 24.66 13.63 -2.41
N ASN A 628 23.85 14.45 -3.10
CA ASN A 628 22.41 14.24 -3.23
C ASN A 628 22.06 12.92 -3.91
N HIS A 629 22.77 12.58 -4.99
CA HIS A 629 22.61 11.31 -5.71
C HIS A 629 22.94 10.12 -4.79
N TYR A 630 24.08 10.17 -4.12
CA TYR A 630 24.49 9.10 -3.21
C TYR A 630 23.50 8.94 -2.05
N LYS A 631 23.13 10.05 -1.38
CA LYS A 631 22.17 10.05 -0.28
C LYS A 631 20.78 9.56 -0.70
N TYR A 632 20.39 9.85 -1.95
CA TYR A 632 19.10 9.41 -2.48
C TYR A 632 19.01 7.89 -2.64
N TYR A 633 20.06 7.25 -3.16
CA TYR A 633 20.05 5.81 -3.43
C TYR A 633 20.55 4.95 -2.27
N THR A 634 21.37 5.49 -1.38
CA THR A 634 22.01 4.72 -0.29
C THR A 634 21.46 5.04 1.11
N GLU A 635 20.70 6.13 1.25
CA GLU A 635 20.26 6.71 2.53
C GLU A 635 21.41 7.09 3.50
N SER A 636 22.66 7.05 3.03
CA SER A 636 23.87 7.30 3.80
C SER A 636 24.54 8.63 3.39
N ASN A 637 25.40 9.17 4.24
CA ASN A 637 26.20 10.35 3.90
C ASN A 637 27.35 9.96 2.98
N TRP A 638 27.47 10.64 1.85
CA TRP A 638 28.51 10.38 0.86
C TRP A 638 29.93 10.48 1.38
N LYS A 639 30.20 11.35 2.37
CA LYS A 639 31.50 11.57 3.00
C LYS A 639 31.69 10.81 4.31
N ASP A 640 30.78 9.89 4.67
CA ASP A 640 30.93 9.10 5.88
C ASP A 640 32.03 8.05 5.70
N ALA A 641 33.05 8.11 6.57
CA ALA A 641 34.19 7.20 6.53
C ALA A 641 33.80 5.72 6.64
N ASN A 642 32.68 5.41 7.32
CA ASN A 642 32.17 4.03 7.45
C ASN A 642 31.72 3.41 6.12
N ASN A 643 31.55 4.20 5.05
CA ASN A 643 31.18 3.71 3.73
C ASN A 643 32.39 3.28 2.88
N TYR A 644 33.61 3.45 3.38
CA TYR A 644 34.84 3.25 2.62
C TYR A 644 35.88 2.47 3.43
N ASP A 645 36.67 1.64 2.76
CA ASP A 645 37.79 0.94 3.40
C ASP A 645 38.97 1.88 3.59
N ILE A 646 39.12 2.90 2.72
CA ILE A 646 40.16 3.94 2.81
C ILE A 646 39.67 5.27 2.24
N MET A 647 40.04 6.37 2.91
CA MET A 647 39.85 7.74 2.43
C MET A 647 41.20 8.42 2.26
N ILE A 648 41.49 8.91 1.03
CA ILE A 648 42.80 9.43 0.65
C ILE A 648 42.71 10.93 0.35
N ASN A 649 43.52 11.74 1.07
CA ASN A 649 43.75 13.12 0.73
C ASN A 649 44.85 13.20 -0.36
N SER A 650 44.45 13.49 -1.60
CA SER A 650 45.36 13.53 -2.74
C SER A 650 46.26 14.75 -2.77
N ASP A 651 46.02 15.79 -2.01
CA ASP A 651 46.89 16.94 -1.84
C ASP A 651 48.15 16.57 -1.01
N VAL A 652 47.91 15.86 0.10
CA VAL A 652 48.98 15.47 1.02
C VAL A 652 49.81 14.31 0.46
N ILE A 653 49.21 13.33 -0.15
CA ILE A 653 49.89 12.10 -0.57
C ILE A 653 50.45 12.19 -2.00
N GLY A 654 49.87 13.03 -2.84
CA GLY A 654 50.17 13.08 -4.27
C GLY A 654 49.46 11.97 -5.06
N ILE A 655 49.30 12.18 -6.36
CA ILE A 655 48.49 11.31 -7.22
C ILE A 655 49.12 9.93 -7.41
N GLU A 656 50.42 9.88 -7.74
CA GLU A 656 51.16 8.64 -7.98
C GLU A 656 51.22 7.75 -6.76
N ARG A 657 51.54 8.35 -5.59
CA ARG A 657 51.59 7.63 -4.32
C ARG A 657 50.20 7.15 -3.84
N ALA A 658 49.16 7.94 -4.13
CA ALA A 658 47.79 7.52 -3.84
C ALA A 658 47.41 6.29 -4.66
N ALA A 659 47.78 6.24 -5.94
CA ALA A 659 47.58 5.05 -6.79
C ALA A 659 48.37 3.84 -6.27
N GLU A 660 49.65 4.04 -5.88
CA GLU A 660 50.48 2.97 -5.29
C GLU A 660 49.90 2.41 -3.99
N LEU A 661 49.39 3.28 -3.13
CA LEU A 661 48.79 2.90 -1.87
C LEU A 661 47.56 2.02 -2.10
N ILE A 662 46.71 2.38 -3.08
CA ILE A 662 45.54 1.54 -3.45
C ILE A 662 46.00 0.19 -4.00
N CYS A 663 47.02 0.15 -4.88
CA CYS A 663 47.54 -1.11 -5.41
C CYS A 663 48.17 -2.01 -4.32
N ASN A 664 48.84 -1.42 -3.31
CA ASN A 664 49.45 -2.18 -2.22
C ASN A 664 48.43 -2.77 -1.27
N LEU A 665 47.26 -2.13 -1.09
CA LEU A 665 46.15 -2.73 -0.33
C LEU A 665 45.68 -4.06 -0.91
N ILE A 666 45.79 -4.22 -2.22
CA ILE A 666 45.35 -5.43 -2.94
C ILE A 666 46.39 -6.54 -2.81
N LYS A 667 47.66 -6.21 -2.81
CA LYS A 667 48.76 -7.19 -2.69
C LYS A 667 48.88 -7.81 -1.30
N ASN A 668 48.33 -7.12 -0.28
CA ASN A 668 48.38 -7.54 1.12
C ASN A 668 47.03 -8.14 1.60
N LYS A 669 46.05 -8.28 0.76
CA LYS A 669 44.74 -8.96 1.00
C LYS A 669 44.73 -10.28 0.25
#